data_6386d7a49f7bd8a5b9332d0cedcfeffd
#
_entry.id   6386d7a49f7bd8a5b9332d0cedcfeffd
#
_cell.length_a   1.000
_cell.length_b   1.000
_cell.length_c   1.000
_cell.angle_alpha   90.00
_cell.angle_beta   90.00
_cell.angle_gamma   90.00
#
_symmetry.space_group_name_H-M   'P 1'
#
loop_
_entity.id
_entity.type
_entity.pdbx_description
1 polymer ?
#
loop_
_entity_poly.entity_id
_entity_poly.type
_entity_poly.pdbx_seq_one_letter_code
_entity_poly.pdbx_strand_id
1 'polypeptide(L)'
;MIEVDMDKNRICAVDPWLIIEEKFRPEKCEVSEAIFSLANEYMGTRGNFEEGFRGEGETLEGCYIGGIFVKEKQKYAWKRKCFPNYSNFMVHTTNWLRTRVEVDGEEFSMSESEYGDYRRQLDMRNGVLTRKLTFKTKSGLETQVSWERIISHSDRHCGAIRVGIKALNHNKPVEVTMLLDSKKENKICAAHEIHCKAMEAKADAKELMLMMKVQTTGQYYIHRMLVDTHDIKKQDEKYFVDGRIVGYSVTFVPEKGKQYNLDKIVSVWTSREAGCLYGLVAKEDAGIEVDPAKEKEVTEFLLKKSKEHIGQYSKGAYEEIKDKHTKEVAKAWEKLDIEIVGDELAQQGIRFCMFQLFSAYLGNDSYLNIGPKGYSGEIYWGRTFWDTESYCLPFYLFTNPVATKNLVEYRYNTIEAARQRAKEFRYDGAMYPMTTIDGTEDCNLWQYSFFEIHINSVIAYAVFLYDHVIGDKDYLYTKGIEVLIEVSRFWSSRAFYVPYRHGYAINRVCGPDEWNQFVNNNFYTNYTARWVMQYTMEVINEMRKEAPEKFKKVSEKIKFDLKETQRWQDVVEKMILPFDKEMGVYVQDDMYLSMNPICREELDFEKDIPVDYKWTIERNAQFQMSKQADVILAMFLLRDQFSLNEKKNNYRFYEQRTGHGSSLSPCIHSIMASEVGRHNQAYEYYLYASRIDLDNRNNNTYEGLHISSMAGTWMNVVCGFGGMAYDGPILKFAPVLPDEWQKFSFKVVYKGSVIKITVARDKVSYQVISGNSVKAKMYDKDIEITSKEQSVTLPDSFLKRPKLEAVVFDLDGVVVDTAKIHYKAWKQMADAEGIYFDERINERLKGVGRMESLQIIMERSTKQYSQKQLEELAENKNNNYVKMLDILTPGDILPGIREFVKDLRDKGIKTAICSASKNTGKIVEKLQLSGMFDTIVSGNEISKSKPDPEGFLLSAKQLEVAPAACVVIEDAFAGVEAAKNAKMKSMGIGDKTLLHNADYTLSSTKFLTYEKMKTLF
;
A
#
# COMPACT_ATOMS: atom_id res chain seq x y z
N MET A 1 -13.74 6.85 -7.06
CA MET A 1 -12.44 6.54 -7.67
C MET A 1 -12.42 7.10 -9.05
N ILE A 2 -11.26 7.54 -9.52
CA ILE A 2 -11.08 8.06 -10.86
C ILE A 2 -11.31 6.90 -11.81
N GLU A 3 -12.23 7.01 -12.75
CA GLU A 3 -12.12 6.29 -14.01
C GLU A 3 -10.87 6.77 -14.75
N VAL A 4 -9.71 6.36 -14.25
CA VAL A 4 -8.52 6.38 -15.09
C VAL A 4 -8.78 5.32 -16.15
N ASP A 5 -8.84 5.73 -17.40
CA ASP A 5 -8.90 4.82 -18.53
C ASP A 5 -7.76 3.83 -18.37
N MET A 6 -8.09 2.64 -17.84
CA MET A 6 -7.12 1.64 -17.37
C MET A 6 -6.22 1.15 -18.49
N ASP A 7 -6.62 1.34 -19.75
CA ASP A 7 -5.87 0.88 -20.92
C ASP A 7 -4.84 1.91 -21.39
N LYS A 8 -5.06 3.20 -21.14
CA LYS A 8 -4.23 4.28 -21.69
C LYS A 8 -2.81 4.33 -21.16
N ASN A 9 -2.59 3.94 -19.91
CA ASN A 9 -1.25 3.93 -19.26
C ASN A 9 -0.59 2.57 -19.23
N ARG A 10 -1.31 1.50 -19.59
CA ARG A 10 -0.77 0.14 -19.60
C ARG A 10 0.27 -0.03 -20.69
N ILE A 11 1.46 -0.50 -20.30
CA ILE A 11 2.55 -0.81 -21.24
C ILE A 11 2.72 -2.31 -21.48
N CYS A 12 2.18 -3.17 -20.61
CA CYS A 12 2.33 -4.61 -20.67
C CYS A 12 1.01 -5.31 -21.01
N ALA A 13 1.07 -6.36 -21.82
CA ALA A 13 -0.07 -7.23 -22.09
C ALA A 13 -0.48 -8.02 -20.84
N VAL A 14 -1.75 -8.42 -20.76
CA VAL A 14 -2.29 -9.22 -19.67
C VAL A 14 -2.02 -10.69 -19.91
N ASP A 15 -1.29 -11.32 -18.98
CA ASP A 15 -1.03 -12.76 -18.96
C ASP A 15 -0.81 -13.21 -17.51
N PRO A 16 -1.39 -14.32 -17.06
CA PRO A 16 -1.28 -14.76 -15.66
C PRO A 16 0.14 -15.03 -15.15
N TRP A 17 1.11 -15.28 -16.01
CA TRP A 17 2.48 -15.62 -15.65
C TRP A 17 3.56 -14.75 -16.28
N LEU A 18 3.19 -13.97 -17.29
CA LEU A 18 4.15 -13.20 -18.07
C LEU A 18 3.84 -11.70 -17.96
N ILE A 19 4.90 -10.91 -17.84
CA ILE A 19 4.85 -9.46 -18.06
C ILE A 19 5.45 -9.24 -19.44
N ILE A 20 4.65 -8.77 -20.40
CA ILE A 20 5.03 -8.71 -21.81
C ILE A 20 4.93 -7.26 -22.31
N GLU A 21 6.03 -6.73 -22.83
CA GLU A 21 6.11 -5.48 -23.58
C GLU A 21 6.32 -5.81 -25.07
N GLU A 22 5.29 -5.57 -25.87
CA GLU A 22 5.32 -5.87 -27.31
C GLU A 22 5.80 -4.69 -28.17
N LYS A 23 5.81 -3.48 -27.58
CA LYS A 23 6.25 -2.26 -28.21
C LYS A 23 6.97 -1.39 -27.20
N PHE A 24 8.22 -1.05 -27.47
CA PHE A 24 8.94 -0.08 -26.65
C PHE A 24 8.42 1.34 -26.88
N ARG A 25 8.20 2.07 -25.77
CA ARG A 25 7.77 3.47 -25.73
C ARG A 25 8.86 4.28 -25.03
N PRO A 26 9.65 5.09 -25.74
CA PRO A 26 10.77 5.84 -25.18
C PRO A 26 10.35 6.71 -23.96
N GLU A 27 9.20 7.35 -24.04
CA GLU A 27 8.62 8.20 -22.99
C GLU A 27 8.21 7.42 -21.71
N LYS A 28 8.20 6.10 -21.77
CA LYS A 28 7.91 5.20 -20.65
C LYS A 28 9.13 4.35 -20.26
N CYS A 29 10.33 4.70 -20.73
CA CYS A 29 11.54 3.91 -20.49
C CYS A 29 11.79 3.63 -19.02
N GLU A 30 11.76 4.64 -18.15
CA GLU A 30 11.99 4.48 -16.72
C GLU A 30 10.91 3.65 -16.00
N VAL A 31 9.64 3.73 -16.46
CA VAL A 31 8.53 2.89 -15.97
C VAL A 31 8.78 1.43 -16.35
N SER A 32 9.16 1.18 -17.60
CA SER A 32 9.51 -0.15 -18.10
C SER A 32 10.70 -0.74 -17.34
N GLU A 33 11.75 0.06 -17.10
CA GLU A 33 12.90 -0.35 -16.28
C GLU A 33 12.51 -0.80 -14.87
N ALA A 34 11.57 -0.10 -14.21
CA ALA A 34 11.08 -0.49 -12.89
C ALA A 34 10.31 -1.83 -12.94
N ILE A 35 9.38 -1.98 -13.88
CA ILE A 35 8.53 -3.18 -14.01
C ILE A 35 9.36 -4.45 -14.30
N PHE A 36 10.37 -4.35 -15.14
CA PHE A 36 11.23 -5.47 -15.52
C PHE A 36 12.46 -5.65 -14.61
N SER A 37 12.42 -5.14 -13.38
CA SER A 37 13.49 -5.34 -12.40
C SER A 37 13.58 -6.79 -11.93
N LEU A 38 14.82 -7.22 -11.62
CA LEU A 38 15.15 -8.53 -11.06
C LEU A 38 16.02 -8.36 -9.81
N ALA A 39 15.84 -9.23 -8.81
CA ALA A 39 16.66 -9.24 -7.61
C ALA A 39 16.70 -10.63 -6.96
N ASN A 40 17.58 -10.81 -5.95
CA ASN A 40 17.67 -12.00 -5.11
C ASN A 40 18.09 -11.65 -3.65
N GLU A 41 17.62 -10.52 -3.09
CA GLU A 41 18.03 -9.96 -1.80
C GLU A 41 19.48 -9.44 -1.77
N TYR A 42 20.44 -10.22 -2.31
CA TYR A 42 21.85 -9.86 -2.29
C TYR A 42 22.20 -8.78 -3.31
N MET A 43 21.64 -8.88 -4.50
CA MET A 43 21.79 -7.89 -5.56
C MET A 43 20.49 -7.74 -6.36
N GLY A 44 20.35 -6.60 -7.03
CA GLY A 44 19.25 -6.34 -7.92
C GLY A 44 19.60 -5.41 -9.05
N THR A 45 18.82 -5.50 -10.12
CA THR A 45 18.96 -4.63 -11.30
C THR A 45 17.60 -4.13 -11.74
N ARG A 46 17.58 -2.89 -12.20
CA ARG A 46 16.42 -2.44 -12.98
C ARG A 46 16.39 -3.17 -14.30
N GLY A 47 15.26 -3.11 -14.97
CA GLY A 47 15.10 -3.68 -16.29
C GLY A 47 15.72 -2.83 -17.42
N ASN A 48 16.83 -2.15 -17.20
CA ASN A 48 17.52 -1.38 -18.24
C ASN A 48 18.05 -2.27 -19.36
N PHE A 49 18.20 -1.68 -20.54
CA PHE A 49 18.73 -2.39 -21.71
C PHE A 49 20.22 -2.70 -21.55
N GLU A 50 20.64 -3.84 -22.07
CA GLU A 50 22.01 -4.32 -21.97
C GLU A 50 23.01 -3.42 -22.72
N GLU A 51 22.62 -2.87 -23.86
CA GLU A 51 23.42 -1.89 -24.62
C GLU A 51 23.41 -0.50 -23.98
N GLY A 52 22.43 -0.23 -23.09
CA GLY A 52 22.09 1.09 -22.58
C GLY A 52 21.14 1.86 -23.49
N PHE A 53 20.55 2.92 -22.98
CA PHE A 53 19.62 3.76 -23.72
C PHE A 53 20.14 5.19 -23.79
N ARG A 54 20.14 5.80 -24.98
CA ARG A 54 20.68 7.15 -25.27
C ARG A 54 19.69 8.06 -25.99
N GLY A 55 18.43 7.62 -26.18
CA GLY A 55 17.42 8.33 -26.97
C GLY A 55 16.64 9.39 -26.19
N GLU A 56 15.59 9.89 -26.85
CA GLU A 56 14.57 10.68 -26.15
C GLU A 56 13.92 9.86 -25.06
N GLY A 57 13.76 10.43 -23.89
CA GLY A 57 13.32 9.75 -22.69
C GLY A 57 14.47 9.59 -21.68
N GLU A 58 14.10 9.44 -20.43
CA GLU A 58 15.07 9.28 -19.36
C GLU A 58 15.31 7.80 -19.08
N THR A 59 16.48 7.48 -18.52
CA THR A 59 16.82 6.15 -18.01
C THR A 59 17.54 6.28 -16.68
N LEU A 60 17.17 5.48 -15.68
CA LEU A 60 17.86 5.43 -14.39
C LEU A 60 18.98 4.37 -14.37
N GLU A 61 18.85 3.30 -15.13
CA GLU A 61 19.84 2.20 -15.20
C GLU A 61 20.36 1.75 -13.82
N GLY A 62 19.64 0.98 -13.05
CA GLY A 62 20.06 0.59 -11.70
C GLY A 62 20.76 -0.78 -11.64
N CYS A 63 21.91 -0.84 -10.97
CA CYS A 63 22.53 -2.06 -10.46
C CYS A 63 22.92 -1.83 -9.00
N TYR A 64 22.40 -2.64 -8.09
CA TYR A 64 22.53 -2.44 -6.65
C TYR A 64 22.99 -3.71 -5.95
N ILE A 65 23.67 -3.54 -4.81
CA ILE A 65 24.04 -4.63 -3.90
C ILE A 65 23.50 -4.32 -2.50
N GLY A 66 22.82 -5.27 -1.89
CA GLY A 66 22.22 -5.13 -0.57
C GLY A 66 23.23 -4.72 0.50
N GLY A 67 22.94 -3.66 1.24
CA GLY A 67 23.77 -3.15 2.31
C GLY A 67 25.09 -2.48 1.89
N ILE A 68 25.27 -2.19 0.61
CA ILE A 68 26.34 -1.31 0.11
C ILE A 68 25.73 0.09 -0.07
N PHE A 69 26.27 1.06 0.66
CA PHE A 69 25.69 2.40 0.74
C PHE A 69 26.76 3.49 0.93
N VAL A 70 26.38 4.69 0.59
CA VAL A 70 27.16 5.92 0.84
C VAL A 70 26.68 6.54 2.14
N LYS A 71 27.58 7.07 2.92
CA LYS A 71 27.33 7.84 4.15
C LYS A 71 27.76 9.28 3.94
N GLU A 72 26.79 10.16 3.67
CA GLU A 72 27.06 11.57 3.37
C GLU A 72 26.85 12.43 4.62
N LYS A 73 27.83 13.30 4.91
CA LYS A 73 27.72 14.26 6.02
C LYS A 73 26.73 15.36 5.69
N GLN A 74 25.71 15.50 6.52
CA GLN A 74 24.68 16.50 6.30
C GLN A 74 25.17 17.91 6.65
N LYS A 75 24.88 18.87 5.74
CA LYS A 75 25.15 20.29 5.93
C LYS A 75 23.82 21.01 6.20
N TYR A 76 23.62 21.46 7.43
CA TYR A 76 22.47 22.26 7.80
C TYR A 76 22.87 23.73 7.91
N ALA A 77 22.07 24.63 7.32
CA ALA A 77 22.22 26.07 7.56
C ALA A 77 21.99 26.40 9.06
N TRP A 78 21.11 25.60 9.70
CA TRP A 78 20.75 25.75 11.12
C TRP A 78 20.71 24.38 11.76
N LYS A 79 21.85 23.88 12.24
CA LYS A 79 21.91 22.59 12.92
C LYS A 79 21.33 22.72 14.33
N ARG A 80 20.30 21.95 14.62
CA ARG A 80 19.74 21.79 15.97
C ARG A 80 20.21 20.47 16.59
N LYS A 81 20.06 20.35 17.91
CA LYS A 81 20.34 19.14 18.64
C LYS A 81 19.49 17.99 18.07
N CYS A 82 20.05 16.80 18.01
CA CYS A 82 19.43 15.56 17.52
C CYS A 82 19.10 15.55 16.01
N PHE A 83 19.55 16.54 15.22
CA PHE A 83 19.51 16.38 13.76
C PHE A 83 20.50 15.32 13.32
N PRO A 84 20.16 14.45 12.35
CA PRO A 84 21.07 13.44 11.83
C PRO A 84 22.40 14.09 11.34
N ASN A 85 23.52 13.53 11.74
CA ASN A 85 24.82 14.00 11.25
C ASN A 85 25.11 13.55 9.83
N TYR A 86 24.55 12.41 9.47
CA TYR A 86 24.77 11.74 8.21
C TYR A 86 23.42 11.33 7.59
N SER A 87 23.46 11.10 6.29
CA SER A 87 22.37 10.53 5.51
C SER A 87 22.94 9.38 4.71
N ASN A 88 22.38 8.20 4.88
CA ASN A 88 22.79 7.01 4.16
C ASN A 88 21.92 6.81 2.93
N PHE A 89 22.49 6.34 1.82
CA PHE A 89 21.75 5.99 0.63
C PHE A 89 22.43 4.87 -0.17
N MET A 90 21.61 4.02 -0.76
CA MET A 90 22.02 2.95 -1.64
C MET A 90 22.74 3.53 -2.87
N VAL A 91 23.87 2.94 -3.26
CA VAL A 91 24.71 3.43 -4.35
C VAL A 91 24.60 2.55 -5.58
N HIS A 92 24.71 3.16 -6.75
CA HIS A 92 24.96 2.40 -7.98
C HIS A 92 26.28 1.66 -7.88
N THR A 93 26.22 0.36 -8.05
CA THR A 93 27.38 -0.51 -8.15
C THR A 93 27.78 -0.73 -9.62
N THR A 94 28.72 -1.64 -9.89
CA THR A 94 29.11 -1.97 -11.26
C THR A 94 27.92 -2.44 -12.08
N ASN A 95 27.62 -1.76 -13.18
CA ASN A 95 26.67 -2.23 -14.17
C ASN A 95 27.27 -3.41 -14.95
N TRP A 96 26.97 -4.60 -14.48
CA TRP A 96 27.41 -5.84 -15.08
C TRP A 96 26.51 -6.32 -16.23
N LEU A 97 25.41 -5.60 -16.51
CA LEU A 97 24.50 -5.93 -17.62
C LEU A 97 25.07 -5.53 -18.97
N ARG A 98 25.93 -4.52 -19.01
CA ARG A 98 26.44 -3.92 -20.24
C ARG A 98 26.95 -4.94 -21.24
N THR A 99 26.26 -4.96 -22.39
CA THR A 99 26.60 -5.83 -23.53
C THR A 99 26.23 -5.11 -24.83
N ARG A 100 27.20 -4.90 -25.73
CA ARG A 100 27.01 -4.23 -27.00
C ARG A 100 27.07 -5.22 -28.13
N VAL A 101 26.34 -4.98 -29.20
CA VAL A 101 26.33 -5.76 -30.41
C VAL A 101 26.55 -4.82 -31.60
N GLU A 102 27.53 -5.14 -32.42
CA GLU A 102 27.87 -4.40 -33.63
C GLU A 102 27.84 -5.34 -34.85
N VAL A 103 27.27 -4.88 -35.95
CA VAL A 103 27.16 -5.65 -37.19
C VAL A 103 27.80 -4.87 -38.32
N ASP A 104 28.90 -5.39 -38.91
CA ASP A 104 29.70 -4.78 -40.01
C ASP A 104 30.10 -3.32 -39.69
N GLY A 105 30.48 -3.03 -38.41
CA GLY A 105 30.91 -1.72 -37.94
C GLY A 105 29.76 -0.79 -37.47
N GLU A 106 28.51 -1.25 -37.45
CA GLU A 106 27.36 -0.46 -36.93
C GLU A 106 26.85 -1.04 -35.59
N GLU A 107 26.99 -0.24 -34.51
CA GLU A 107 26.53 -0.60 -33.14
C GLU A 107 25.00 -0.49 -33.06
N PHE A 108 24.38 -1.51 -32.47
CA PHE A 108 22.94 -1.49 -32.15
C PHE A 108 22.64 -0.56 -31.02
N SER A 109 21.59 0.27 -31.19
CA SER A 109 21.00 1.13 -30.17
C SER A 109 19.49 1.20 -30.34
N MET A 110 18.72 1.00 -29.25
CA MET A 110 17.24 1.13 -29.27
C MET A 110 16.77 2.51 -29.73
N SER A 111 17.57 3.56 -29.58
CA SER A 111 17.20 4.93 -29.91
C SER A 111 17.62 5.36 -31.33
N GLU A 112 18.65 4.72 -31.89
CA GLU A 112 19.28 5.20 -33.13
C GLU A 112 19.16 4.21 -34.29
N SER A 113 18.89 2.92 -33.98
CA SER A 113 18.86 1.85 -34.97
C SER A 113 17.44 1.55 -35.46
N GLU A 114 17.31 1.12 -36.72
CA GLU A 114 16.08 0.50 -37.21
C GLU A 114 15.98 -0.92 -36.63
N TYR A 115 14.84 -1.27 -36.02
CA TYR A 115 14.59 -2.61 -35.51
C TYR A 115 13.14 -3.02 -35.72
N GLY A 116 12.89 -4.34 -35.74
CA GLY A 116 11.58 -4.98 -35.82
C GLY A 116 11.43 -6.13 -34.84
N ASP A 117 10.27 -6.76 -34.83
CA ASP A 117 9.97 -7.96 -34.02
C ASP A 117 10.32 -7.81 -32.52
N TYR A 118 10.17 -6.58 -31.98
CA TYR A 118 10.50 -6.31 -30.58
C TYR A 118 9.53 -7.05 -29.67
N ARG A 119 10.10 -7.79 -28.72
CA ARG A 119 9.38 -8.39 -27.60
C ARG A 119 10.28 -8.46 -26.38
N ARG A 120 9.79 -7.96 -25.27
CA ARG A 120 10.41 -8.09 -23.94
C ARG A 120 9.45 -8.80 -23.02
N GLN A 121 9.95 -9.76 -22.24
CA GLN A 121 9.11 -10.61 -21.41
C GLN A 121 9.83 -11.00 -20.13
N LEU A 122 9.18 -10.76 -18.99
CA LEU A 122 9.53 -11.36 -17.71
C LEU A 122 8.62 -12.58 -17.47
N ASP A 123 9.22 -13.75 -17.45
CA ASP A 123 8.57 -14.99 -17.03
C ASP A 123 8.67 -15.13 -15.51
N MET A 124 7.59 -14.80 -14.80
CA MET A 124 7.54 -14.84 -13.33
C MET A 124 7.59 -16.28 -12.81
N ARG A 125 7.14 -17.26 -13.60
CA ARG A 125 7.14 -18.66 -13.21
C ARG A 125 8.55 -19.23 -13.10
N ASN A 126 9.44 -18.78 -14.00
CA ASN A 126 10.83 -19.23 -14.08
C ASN A 126 11.85 -18.20 -13.59
N GLY A 127 11.42 -16.96 -13.31
CA GLY A 127 12.31 -15.86 -12.88
C GLY A 127 13.28 -15.38 -13.94
N VAL A 128 12.91 -15.45 -15.22
CA VAL A 128 13.78 -15.17 -16.37
C VAL A 128 13.25 -13.97 -17.15
N LEU A 129 14.11 -12.98 -17.39
CA LEU A 129 13.84 -11.85 -18.26
C LEU A 129 14.44 -12.08 -19.64
N THR A 130 13.61 -12.01 -20.68
CA THR A 130 14.04 -12.13 -22.08
C THR A 130 13.70 -10.88 -22.86
N ARG A 131 14.58 -10.52 -23.80
CA ARG A 131 14.32 -9.48 -24.80
C ARG A 131 14.80 -9.99 -26.16
N LYS A 132 14.02 -9.76 -27.20
CA LYS A 132 14.32 -10.20 -28.58
C LYS A 132 13.88 -9.13 -29.56
N LEU A 133 14.67 -8.93 -30.62
CA LEU A 133 14.34 -8.03 -31.71
C LEU A 133 15.14 -8.40 -32.96
N THR A 134 14.77 -7.83 -34.10
CA THR A 134 15.54 -7.88 -35.36
C THR A 134 16.16 -6.50 -35.59
N PHE A 135 17.49 -6.41 -35.47
CA PHE A 135 18.28 -5.20 -35.78
C PHE A 135 18.52 -5.13 -37.27
N LYS A 136 18.31 -3.95 -37.84
CA LYS A 136 18.58 -3.69 -39.25
C LYS A 136 19.57 -2.53 -39.37
N THR A 137 20.72 -2.80 -40.01
CA THR A 137 21.73 -1.78 -40.29
C THR A 137 21.30 -0.85 -41.41
N LYS A 138 21.95 0.32 -41.54
CA LYS A 138 21.75 1.25 -42.66
C LYS A 138 22.01 0.64 -44.01
N SER A 139 22.90 -0.37 -44.08
CA SER A 139 23.19 -1.13 -45.29
C SER A 139 22.16 -2.25 -45.58
N GLY A 140 21.13 -2.43 -44.74
CA GLY A 140 20.08 -3.42 -44.91
C GLY A 140 20.42 -4.83 -44.42
N LEU A 141 21.48 -4.99 -43.60
CA LEU A 141 21.78 -6.26 -42.96
C LEU A 141 20.81 -6.48 -41.78
N GLU A 142 20.25 -7.67 -41.71
CA GLU A 142 19.28 -8.02 -40.66
C GLU A 142 19.85 -9.09 -39.73
N THR A 143 19.91 -8.76 -38.42
CA THR A 143 20.40 -9.67 -37.40
C THR A 143 19.34 -9.75 -36.26
N GLN A 144 18.88 -10.96 -36.00
CA GLN A 144 18.08 -11.19 -34.79
C GLN A 144 19.01 -11.26 -33.59
N VAL A 145 18.73 -10.40 -32.59
CA VAL A 145 19.47 -10.34 -31.34
C VAL A 145 18.52 -10.67 -30.21
N SER A 146 18.97 -11.46 -29.26
CA SER A 146 18.21 -11.77 -28.03
C SER A 146 19.10 -11.70 -26.80
N TRP A 147 18.51 -11.30 -25.69
CA TRP A 147 19.13 -11.33 -24.36
C TRP A 147 18.25 -12.14 -23.44
N GLU A 148 18.83 -13.02 -22.65
CA GLU A 148 18.18 -13.74 -21.56
C GLU A 148 18.97 -13.48 -20.29
N ARG A 149 18.30 -12.92 -19.25
CA ARG A 149 18.90 -12.44 -18.01
C ARG A 149 18.36 -13.21 -16.80
N ILE A 150 19.27 -13.60 -15.91
CA ILE A 150 18.99 -14.29 -14.65
C ILE A 150 19.78 -13.61 -13.52
N ILE A 151 19.12 -13.33 -12.40
CA ILE A 151 19.75 -13.11 -11.09
C ILE A 151 19.42 -14.36 -10.26
N SER A 152 20.43 -15.15 -9.94
CA SER A 152 20.21 -16.50 -9.44
C SER A 152 19.61 -16.53 -8.04
N HIS A 153 18.53 -17.27 -7.85
CA HIS A 153 17.93 -17.55 -6.52
C HIS A 153 18.55 -18.78 -5.84
N SER A 154 19.25 -19.60 -6.61
CA SER A 154 19.98 -20.77 -6.07
C SER A 154 21.40 -20.45 -5.62
N ASP A 155 21.98 -19.35 -6.14
CA ASP A 155 23.30 -18.84 -5.79
C ASP A 155 23.27 -17.32 -5.74
N ARG A 156 23.21 -16.76 -4.53
CA ARG A 156 23.02 -15.31 -4.31
C ARG A 156 24.13 -14.44 -4.92
N HIS A 157 25.31 -14.98 -5.16
CA HIS A 157 26.47 -14.27 -5.72
C HIS A 157 26.52 -14.31 -7.25
N CYS A 158 25.58 -15.00 -7.92
CA CYS A 158 25.62 -15.26 -9.36
C CYS A 158 24.56 -14.47 -10.12
N GLY A 159 25.00 -13.72 -11.15
CA GLY A 159 24.17 -13.18 -12.21
C GLY A 159 24.61 -13.74 -13.57
N ALA A 160 23.70 -13.95 -14.52
CA ALA A 160 24.04 -14.48 -15.83
C ALA A 160 23.22 -13.83 -16.95
N ILE A 161 23.85 -13.65 -18.10
CA ILE A 161 23.22 -13.16 -19.33
C ILE A 161 23.65 -14.06 -20.48
N ARG A 162 22.69 -14.49 -21.29
CA ARG A 162 22.93 -15.10 -22.59
C ARG A 162 22.58 -14.12 -23.68
N VAL A 163 23.50 -13.93 -24.64
CA VAL A 163 23.29 -13.16 -25.87
C VAL A 163 23.17 -14.11 -27.05
N GLY A 164 22.03 -14.05 -27.72
CA GLY A 164 21.77 -14.84 -28.91
C GLY A 164 21.91 -13.99 -30.19
N ILE A 165 22.67 -14.46 -31.17
CA ILE A 165 22.90 -13.79 -32.44
C ILE A 165 22.52 -14.73 -33.59
N LYS A 166 21.69 -14.24 -34.53
CA LYS A 166 21.30 -14.96 -35.73
C LYS A 166 21.24 -14.01 -36.92
N ALA A 167 22.22 -14.08 -37.80
CA ALA A 167 22.20 -13.34 -39.07
C ALA A 167 21.07 -13.88 -39.98
N LEU A 168 20.19 -13.03 -40.45
CA LEU A 168 19.01 -13.43 -41.24
C LEU A 168 19.30 -13.39 -42.76
N ASN A 169 20.04 -12.39 -43.23
CA ASN A 169 20.27 -12.17 -44.64
C ASN A 169 21.74 -11.97 -45.03
N HIS A 170 22.68 -12.09 -44.07
CA HIS A 170 24.08 -11.80 -44.29
C HIS A 170 25.02 -12.82 -43.64
N ASN A 171 26.30 -12.72 -43.94
CA ASN A 171 27.46 -13.38 -43.31
C ASN A 171 28.62 -12.38 -43.17
N LYS A 172 28.25 -11.18 -42.63
CA LYS A 172 29.18 -10.09 -42.29
C LYS A 172 29.64 -10.23 -40.84
N PRO A 173 30.81 -9.66 -40.49
CA PRO A 173 31.30 -9.70 -39.12
C PRO A 173 30.30 -9.15 -38.11
N VAL A 174 30.20 -9.84 -36.97
CA VAL A 174 29.48 -9.38 -35.79
C VAL A 174 30.45 -9.32 -34.63
N GLU A 175 30.49 -8.18 -33.93
CA GLU A 175 31.24 -7.98 -32.70
C GLU A 175 30.27 -7.95 -31.52
N VAL A 176 30.59 -8.68 -30.44
CA VAL A 176 29.87 -8.67 -29.17
C VAL A 176 30.86 -8.26 -28.09
N THR A 177 30.54 -7.13 -27.39
CA THR A 177 31.37 -6.61 -26.31
C THR A 177 30.62 -6.72 -24.98
N MET A 178 31.22 -7.39 -23.99
CA MET A 178 30.69 -7.58 -22.64
C MET A 178 31.51 -6.80 -21.63
N LEU A 179 30.85 -6.02 -20.77
CA LEU A 179 31.51 -5.06 -19.89
C LEU A 179 31.12 -5.25 -18.42
N LEU A 180 32.05 -4.96 -17.51
CA LEU A 180 31.80 -4.52 -16.14
C LEU A 180 32.01 -3.01 -16.13
N ASP A 181 30.94 -2.22 -16.03
CA ASP A 181 30.94 -0.76 -16.16
C ASP A 181 30.56 -0.06 -14.87
N SER A 182 31.50 0.69 -14.28
CA SER A 182 31.28 1.46 -13.06
C SER A 182 31.35 2.98 -13.30
N LYS A 183 31.06 3.43 -14.52
CA LYS A 183 31.08 4.88 -14.86
C LYS A 183 29.83 5.64 -14.46
N LYS A 184 28.73 4.94 -14.16
CA LYS A 184 27.46 5.57 -13.84
C LYS A 184 27.45 6.25 -12.47
N GLU A 185 26.70 7.34 -12.38
CA GLU A 185 26.45 8.14 -11.19
C GLU A 185 25.00 7.96 -10.72
N ASN A 186 24.74 8.12 -9.43
CA ASN A 186 23.38 8.17 -8.93
C ASN A 186 22.70 9.45 -9.40
N LYS A 187 21.53 9.36 -10.02
CA LYS A 187 20.77 10.51 -10.53
C LYS A 187 19.98 11.26 -9.46
N ILE A 188 19.49 10.55 -8.45
CA ILE A 188 18.55 11.07 -7.46
C ILE A 188 19.26 11.57 -6.20
N CYS A 189 20.48 11.10 -5.92
CA CYS A 189 21.31 11.64 -4.86
C CYS A 189 21.87 13.00 -5.26
N ALA A 190 21.66 13.99 -4.41
CA ALA A 190 21.85 15.42 -4.65
C ALA A 190 23.24 15.87 -5.11
N ALA A 191 24.21 14.99 -5.30
CA ALA A 191 25.58 15.37 -5.54
C ALA A 191 26.11 15.07 -6.95
N HIS A 192 25.45 14.30 -7.81
CA HIS A 192 26.01 13.84 -9.09
C HIS A 192 27.48 13.39 -8.99
N GLU A 193 27.90 12.94 -7.79
CA GLU A 193 29.29 12.63 -7.47
C GLU A 193 29.57 11.14 -7.67
N ILE A 194 30.80 10.87 -8.03
CA ILE A 194 31.32 9.51 -8.13
C ILE A 194 31.66 9.01 -6.72
N HIS A 195 30.76 8.23 -6.13
CA HIS A 195 30.90 7.70 -4.77
C HIS A 195 31.84 6.50 -4.65
N CYS A 196 32.17 5.83 -5.78
CA CYS A 196 33.00 4.64 -5.79
C CYS A 196 34.27 4.82 -6.59
N LYS A 197 35.41 4.33 -6.05
CA LYS A 197 36.73 4.37 -6.68
C LYS A 197 37.14 2.95 -7.10
N ALA A 198 37.67 2.81 -8.32
CA ALA A 198 38.30 1.55 -8.74
C ALA A 198 39.61 1.33 -7.98
N MET A 199 39.76 0.17 -7.39
CA MET A 199 40.94 -0.22 -6.61
C MET A 199 41.81 -1.19 -7.41
N GLU A 200 41.18 -2.12 -8.14
CA GLU A 200 41.88 -3.06 -8.98
C GLU A 200 41.00 -3.42 -10.17
N ALA A 201 41.57 -3.43 -11.39
CA ALA A 201 40.92 -3.82 -12.61
C ALA A 201 41.84 -4.70 -13.45
N LYS A 202 41.35 -5.83 -13.90
CA LYS A 202 42.12 -6.80 -14.76
C LYS A 202 41.27 -7.28 -15.91
N ALA A 203 41.89 -7.37 -17.07
CA ALA A 203 41.28 -7.88 -18.28
C ALA A 203 42.33 -8.66 -19.11
N ASP A 204 42.32 -9.98 -18.96
CA ASP A 204 43.12 -10.89 -19.78
C ASP A 204 42.40 -12.23 -19.96
N ALA A 205 42.99 -13.15 -20.70
CA ALA A 205 42.39 -14.45 -20.98
C ALA A 205 42.13 -15.33 -19.73
N LYS A 206 42.72 -15.00 -18.59
CA LYS A 206 42.55 -15.74 -17.32
C LYS A 206 41.60 -15.06 -16.37
N GLU A 207 41.44 -13.74 -16.47
CA GLU A 207 40.73 -12.96 -15.47
C GLU A 207 40.13 -11.68 -16.02
N LEU A 208 38.82 -11.52 -15.82
CA LEU A 208 38.06 -10.31 -16.04
C LEU A 208 37.48 -9.87 -14.69
N MET A 209 38.01 -8.79 -14.08
CA MET A 209 37.73 -8.44 -12.70
C MET A 209 37.80 -6.93 -12.49
N LEU A 210 36.83 -6.41 -11.70
CA LEU A 210 36.78 -5.04 -11.24
C LEU A 210 36.45 -4.99 -9.75
N MET A 211 37.34 -4.46 -8.93
CA MET A 211 37.17 -4.23 -7.49
C MET A 211 37.01 -2.74 -7.23
N MET A 212 35.96 -2.40 -6.51
CA MET A 212 35.55 -1.02 -6.19
C MET A 212 35.54 -0.79 -4.68
N LYS A 213 35.77 0.45 -4.27
CA LYS A 213 35.66 0.94 -2.88
C LYS A 213 34.68 2.11 -2.81
N VAL A 214 33.69 2.05 -1.92
CA VAL A 214 32.85 3.20 -1.57
C VAL A 214 33.70 4.15 -0.72
N GLN A 215 33.80 5.40 -1.15
CA GLN A 215 34.77 6.35 -0.58
C GLN A 215 34.43 6.75 0.88
N THR A 216 33.14 6.89 1.19
CA THR A 216 32.68 7.41 2.50
C THR A 216 32.51 6.34 3.57
N THR A 217 32.16 5.12 3.20
CA THR A 217 31.99 3.98 4.14
C THR A 217 33.23 3.07 4.18
N GLY A 218 34.10 3.17 3.16
CA GLY A 218 35.20 2.23 3.01
C GLY A 218 34.79 0.81 2.67
N GLN A 219 33.49 0.58 2.34
CA GLN A 219 33.02 -0.74 1.90
C GLN A 219 33.64 -1.10 0.54
N TYR A 220 33.96 -2.38 0.37
CA TYR A 220 34.48 -2.93 -0.88
C TYR A 220 33.45 -3.86 -1.53
N TYR A 221 33.46 -3.89 -2.87
CA TYR A 221 32.79 -4.92 -3.64
C TYR A 221 33.59 -5.28 -4.89
N ILE A 222 33.46 -6.52 -5.33
CA ILE A 222 34.19 -7.06 -6.48
C ILE A 222 33.25 -7.79 -7.41
N HIS A 223 33.42 -7.53 -8.69
CA HIS A 223 32.77 -8.27 -9.77
C HIS A 223 33.81 -9.04 -10.55
N ARG A 224 33.57 -10.33 -10.80
CA ARG A 224 34.31 -11.13 -11.76
C ARG A 224 33.38 -11.60 -12.86
N MET A 225 33.88 -11.64 -14.08
CA MET A 225 33.13 -12.03 -15.25
C MET A 225 33.78 -13.21 -15.93
N LEU A 226 33.03 -14.24 -16.26
CA LEU A 226 33.38 -15.35 -17.11
C LEU A 226 32.57 -15.21 -18.40
N VAL A 227 33.25 -15.32 -19.57
CA VAL A 227 32.58 -15.31 -20.86
C VAL A 227 32.78 -16.67 -21.54
N ASP A 228 31.67 -17.31 -21.90
CA ASP A 228 31.67 -18.52 -22.74
C ASP A 228 31.16 -18.18 -24.15
N THR A 229 32.06 -18.33 -25.12
CA THR A 229 31.73 -18.13 -26.52
C THR A 229 31.33 -19.44 -27.22
N HIS A 230 31.17 -20.50 -26.44
CA HIS A 230 30.89 -21.86 -26.96
C HIS A 230 31.84 -22.27 -28.11
N ASP A 231 31.27 -22.71 -29.24
CA ASP A 231 32.03 -23.18 -30.40
C ASP A 231 32.12 -22.10 -31.49
N ILE A 232 32.05 -20.83 -31.15
CA ILE A 232 32.19 -19.72 -32.08
C ILE A 232 33.62 -19.70 -32.62
N LYS A 233 33.73 -19.72 -33.92
CA LYS A 233 35.02 -19.49 -34.59
C LYS A 233 35.36 -18.02 -34.56
N LYS A 234 36.16 -17.60 -33.56
CA LYS A 234 36.60 -16.22 -33.37
C LYS A 234 37.46 -15.76 -34.55
N GLN A 235 37.18 -14.56 -35.06
CA GLN A 235 38.00 -13.84 -36.00
C GLN A 235 39.00 -12.94 -35.28
N ASP A 236 38.52 -12.27 -34.21
CA ASP A 236 39.34 -11.43 -33.32
C ASP A 236 38.78 -11.50 -31.91
N GLU A 237 39.62 -11.27 -30.89
CA GLU A 237 39.19 -11.08 -29.49
C GLU A 237 40.08 -10.07 -28.79
N LYS A 238 39.48 -9.25 -27.92
CA LYS A 238 40.17 -8.19 -27.19
C LYS A 238 39.77 -8.19 -25.72
N TYR A 239 40.77 -7.97 -24.87
CA TYR A 239 40.64 -7.77 -23.44
C TYR A 239 41.12 -6.35 -23.14
N PHE A 240 40.36 -5.57 -22.42
CA PHE A 240 40.75 -4.18 -22.14
C PHE A 240 40.26 -3.65 -20.80
N VAL A 241 41.00 -2.67 -20.27
CA VAL A 241 40.63 -1.88 -19.13
C VAL A 241 40.62 -0.39 -19.56
N ASP A 242 39.53 0.30 -19.30
CA ASP A 242 39.40 1.73 -19.53
C ASP A 242 38.87 2.39 -18.23
N GLY A 243 39.80 2.78 -17.36
CA GLY A 243 39.51 3.40 -16.06
C GLY A 243 38.66 2.50 -15.14
N ARG A 244 37.34 2.73 -15.11
CA ARG A 244 36.39 1.95 -14.31
C ARG A 244 35.57 0.96 -15.13
N ILE A 245 36.07 0.62 -16.33
CA ILE A 245 35.49 -0.41 -17.19
C ILE A 245 36.48 -1.54 -17.37
N VAL A 246 35.99 -2.76 -17.28
CA VAL A 246 36.67 -4.00 -17.69
C VAL A 246 35.85 -4.62 -18.78
N GLY A 247 36.46 -4.91 -19.92
CA GLY A 247 35.79 -5.39 -21.13
C GLY A 247 36.43 -6.59 -21.80
N TYR A 248 35.56 -7.35 -22.44
CA TYR A 248 35.92 -8.41 -23.41
C TYR A 248 35.10 -8.20 -24.66
N SER A 249 35.74 -8.25 -25.79
CA SER A 249 35.11 -8.16 -27.12
C SER A 249 35.52 -9.35 -27.98
N VAL A 250 34.58 -9.89 -28.74
CA VAL A 250 34.80 -10.96 -29.70
C VAL A 250 34.12 -10.66 -31.01
N THR A 251 34.88 -10.80 -32.11
CA THR A 251 34.40 -10.66 -33.49
C THR A 251 34.34 -12.02 -34.15
N PHE A 252 33.25 -12.32 -34.83
CA PHE A 252 33.06 -13.55 -35.61
C PHE A 252 32.19 -13.32 -36.84
N VAL A 253 32.22 -14.24 -37.79
CA VAL A 253 31.37 -14.20 -38.97
C VAL A 253 30.29 -15.28 -38.85
N PRO A 254 29.03 -14.91 -38.60
CA PRO A 254 27.94 -15.88 -38.48
C PRO A 254 27.56 -16.49 -39.81
N GLU A 255 27.24 -17.77 -39.82
CA GLU A 255 26.54 -18.42 -40.91
C GLU A 255 25.11 -17.96 -40.98
N LYS A 256 24.62 -17.56 -42.16
CA LYS A 256 23.23 -17.11 -42.35
C LYS A 256 22.23 -18.16 -41.84
N GLY A 257 21.31 -17.70 -41.00
CA GLY A 257 20.24 -18.50 -40.43
C GLY A 257 20.63 -19.36 -39.21
N LYS A 258 21.91 -19.49 -38.86
CA LYS A 258 22.39 -20.24 -37.72
C LYS A 258 22.36 -19.40 -36.45
N GLN A 259 21.94 -20.01 -35.36
CA GLN A 259 21.91 -19.39 -34.02
C GLN A 259 23.30 -19.56 -33.35
N TYR A 260 23.81 -18.45 -32.79
CA TYR A 260 25.00 -18.41 -31.95
C TYR A 260 24.65 -17.87 -30.60
N ASN A 261 25.18 -18.43 -29.52
CA ASN A 261 24.98 -17.96 -28.16
C ASN A 261 26.33 -17.60 -27.52
N LEU A 262 26.34 -16.55 -26.75
CA LEU A 262 27.46 -16.14 -25.91
C LEU A 262 26.94 -15.96 -24.49
N ASP A 263 27.57 -16.55 -23.49
CA ASP A 263 27.15 -16.50 -22.10
C ASP A 263 28.12 -15.65 -21.29
N LYS A 264 27.58 -14.79 -20.48
CA LYS A 264 28.27 -13.95 -19.51
C LYS A 264 27.80 -14.35 -18.12
N ILE A 265 28.69 -14.85 -17.27
CA ILE A 265 28.44 -15.21 -15.90
C ILE A 265 29.21 -14.26 -15.01
N VAL A 266 28.56 -13.68 -13.99
CA VAL A 266 29.15 -12.71 -13.10
C VAL A 266 29.07 -13.20 -11.66
N SER A 267 30.20 -13.10 -10.97
CA SER A 267 30.35 -13.36 -9.54
C SER A 267 30.49 -12.04 -8.79
N VAL A 268 29.67 -11.81 -7.75
CA VAL A 268 29.63 -10.58 -6.96
C VAL A 268 29.89 -10.88 -5.48
N TRP A 269 30.86 -10.19 -4.88
CA TRP A 269 31.21 -10.33 -3.46
C TRP A 269 31.43 -8.96 -2.82
N THR A 270 31.17 -8.82 -1.51
CA THR A 270 31.32 -7.57 -0.77
C THR A 270 32.11 -7.74 0.53
N SER A 271 32.58 -6.63 1.09
CA SER A 271 33.24 -6.58 2.39
C SER A 271 32.33 -7.00 3.56
N ARG A 272 31.01 -7.07 3.34
CA ARG A 272 30.04 -7.53 4.34
C ARG A 272 30.28 -8.98 4.75
N GLU A 273 30.62 -9.85 3.81
CA GLU A 273 30.96 -11.27 4.07
C GLU A 273 32.30 -11.44 4.82
N ALA A 274 33.13 -10.40 4.82
CA ALA A 274 34.34 -10.34 5.66
C ALA A 274 34.08 -9.71 7.04
N GLY A 275 32.82 -9.58 7.46
CA GLY A 275 32.42 -9.03 8.75
C GLY A 275 32.39 -7.49 8.82
N CYS A 276 32.52 -6.81 7.68
CA CYS A 276 32.48 -5.34 7.63
C CYS A 276 31.09 -4.86 7.19
N LEU A 277 30.08 -5.08 8.01
CA LEU A 277 28.67 -4.86 7.69
C LEU A 277 28.35 -3.41 7.28
N TYR A 278 28.87 -2.44 8.01
CA TYR A 278 28.59 -1.02 7.84
C TYR A 278 29.82 -0.21 7.38
N GLY A 279 30.87 -0.88 6.95
CA GLY A 279 32.09 -0.26 6.42
C GLY A 279 33.34 -0.45 7.31
N LEU A 280 34.45 0.14 6.85
CA LEU A 280 35.77 0.06 7.46
C LEU A 280 36.16 1.33 8.21
N VAL A 281 35.28 2.34 8.22
CA VAL A 281 35.59 3.68 8.76
C VAL A 281 35.32 3.71 10.25
N ALA A 282 36.24 4.33 11.03
CA ALA A 282 36.06 4.53 12.48
C ALA A 282 34.84 5.39 12.80
N LYS A 283 34.16 5.12 13.94
CA LYS A 283 32.90 5.72 14.36
C LYS A 283 32.95 7.20 14.76
N GLU A 284 34.11 7.84 14.82
CA GLU A 284 34.25 9.19 15.34
C GLU A 284 34.65 10.22 14.30
N ASP A 285 34.11 11.41 14.42
CA ASP A 285 33.97 12.62 13.64
C ASP A 285 35.15 13.18 12.83
N ALA A 286 36.27 12.53 12.73
CA ALA A 286 37.48 13.05 12.11
C ALA A 286 37.97 12.11 11.01
N GLY A 287 37.77 12.49 9.77
CA GLY A 287 38.48 11.94 8.62
C GLY A 287 38.35 10.41 8.44
N ILE A 288 38.28 9.95 7.21
CA ILE A 288 38.20 8.52 6.89
C ILE A 288 39.53 7.83 7.28
N GLU A 289 39.68 7.33 8.51
CA GLU A 289 40.77 6.44 8.88
C GLU A 289 40.28 4.98 8.72
N VAL A 290 40.73 4.34 7.66
CA VAL A 290 40.59 2.91 7.45
C VAL A 290 41.80 2.23 8.08
N ASP A 291 41.59 1.21 8.92
CA ASP A 291 42.67 0.38 9.42
C ASP A 291 43.34 -0.38 8.22
N PRO A 292 44.59 -0.08 7.87
CA PRO A 292 45.25 -0.71 6.72
C PRO A 292 45.39 -2.23 6.83
N ALA A 293 45.49 -2.78 8.04
CA ALA A 293 45.52 -4.21 8.25
C ALA A 293 44.20 -4.89 7.96
N LYS A 294 43.11 -4.27 8.40
CA LYS A 294 41.74 -4.73 8.11
C LYS A 294 41.40 -4.58 6.63
N GLU A 295 41.82 -3.49 6.01
CA GLU A 295 41.63 -3.26 4.58
C GLU A 295 42.32 -4.36 3.76
N LYS A 296 43.55 -4.74 4.10
CA LYS A 296 44.28 -5.82 3.45
C LYS A 296 43.55 -7.17 3.62
N GLU A 297 43.13 -7.50 4.82
CA GLU A 297 42.40 -8.72 5.14
C GLU A 297 41.11 -8.84 4.25
N VAL A 298 40.34 -7.75 4.19
CA VAL A 298 39.10 -7.70 3.39
C VAL A 298 39.37 -7.86 1.90
N THR A 299 40.39 -7.16 1.38
CA THR A 299 40.69 -7.24 -0.08
C THR A 299 41.23 -8.61 -0.46
N GLU A 300 42.10 -9.23 0.35
CA GLU A 300 42.55 -10.62 0.14
C GLU A 300 41.41 -11.62 0.22
N PHE A 301 40.47 -11.46 1.17
CA PHE A 301 39.28 -12.27 1.26
C PHE A 301 38.43 -12.18 -0.03
N LEU A 302 38.15 -10.95 -0.52
CA LEU A 302 37.35 -10.72 -1.72
C LEU A 302 38.01 -11.32 -2.98
N LEU A 303 39.30 -11.09 -3.15
CA LEU A 303 40.07 -11.65 -4.28
C LEU A 303 40.01 -13.18 -4.28
N LYS A 304 40.17 -13.80 -3.11
CA LYS A 304 40.11 -15.25 -2.95
C LYS A 304 38.72 -15.79 -3.21
N LYS A 305 37.70 -15.26 -2.53
CA LYS A 305 36.32 -15.78 -2.59
C LYS A 305 35.70 -15.62 -3.98
N SER A 306 35.84 -14.46 -4.59
CA SER A 306 35.33 -14.23 -5.92
C SER A 306 36.00 -15.10 -6.99
N LYS A 307 37.30 -15.41 -6.81
CA LYS A 307 38.03 -16.31 -7.69
C LYS A 307 37.61 -17.77 -7.52
N GLU A 308 37.45 -18.23 -6.27
CA GLU A 308 36.94 -19.57 -5.96
C GLU A 308 35.53 -19.74 -6.55
N HIS A 309 34.67 -18.73 -6.37
CA HIS A 309 33.28 -18.77 -6.80
C HIS A 309 33.15 -18.80 -8.34
N ILE A 310 33.81 -17.88 -9.07
CA ILE A 310 33.73 -17.88 -10.53
C ILE A 310 34.38 -19.13 -11.13
N GLY A 311 35.41 -19.66 -10.45
CA GLY A 311 36.13 -20.86 -10.87
C GLY A 311 35.34 -22.17 -10.82
N GLN A 312 34.18 -22.19 -10.15
CA GLN A 312 33.28 -23.36 -10.16
C GLN A 312 32.50 -23.51 -11.48
N TYR A 313 32.41 -22.42 -12.25
CA TYR A 313 31.70 -22.43 -13.53
C TYR A 313 32.64 -22.78 -14.68
N SER A 314 32.17 -23.59 -15.58
CA SER A 314 32.86 -24.04 -16.77
C SER A 314 32.07 -23.72 -18.05
N LYS A 315 32.60 -24.11 -19.17
CA LYS A 315 31.87 -24.00 -20.44
C LYS A 315 30.50 -24.68 -20.38
N GLY A 316 29.46 -23.96 -20.81
CA GLY A 316 28.07 -24.43 -20.74
C GLY A 316 27.37 -24.26 -19.39
N ALA A 317 28.01 -23.64 -18.39
CA ALA A 317 27.44 -23.46 -17.05
C ALA A 317 26.13 -22.63 -17.01
N TYR A 318 25.86 -21.87 -18.06
CA TYR A 318 24.62 -21.07 -18.13
C TYR A 318 23.35 -21.94 -17.96
N GLU A 319 23.28 -23.09 -18.63
CA GLU A 319 22.15 -24.00 -18.54
C GLU A 319 21.98 -24.60 -17.14
N GLU A 320 23.10 -24.92 -16.50
CA GLU A 320 23.09 -25.40 -15.12
C GLU A 320 22.60 -24.33 -14.13
N ILE A 321 23.07 -23.08 -14.30
CA ILE A 321 22.61 -21.92 -13.49
C ILE A 321 21.12 -21.72 -13.69
N LYS A 322 20.65 -21.72 -14.95
CA LYS A 322 19.24 -21.54 -15.28
C LYS A 322 18.36 -22.65 -14.68
N ASP A 323 18.76 -23.91 -14.80
CA ASP A 323 18.03 -25.06 -14.27
C ASP A 323 17.91 -24.98 -12.73
N LYS A 324 19.02 -24.71 -12.03
CA LYS A 324 19.01 -24.54 -10.56
C LYS A 324 18.15 -23.35 -10.12
N HIS A 325 18.29 -22.21 -10.79
CA HIS A 325 17.49 -21.01 -10.54
C HIS A 325 16.00 -21.29 -10.70
N THR A 326 15.59 -21.84 -11.84
CA THR A 326 14.19 -22.15 -12.14
C THR A 326 13.59 -23.10 -11.11
N LYS A 327 14.35 -24.11 -10.65
CA LYS A 327 13.91 -25.03 -9.61
C LYS A 327 13.69 -24.32 -8.27
N GLU A 328 14.54 -23.37 -7.89
CA GLU A 328 14.34 -22.61 -6.64
C GLU A 328 13.12 -21.67 -6.73
N VAL A 329 12.94 -20.99 -7.88
CA VAL A 329 11.75 -20.16 -8.13
C VAL A 329 10.47 -21.01 -8.11
N ALA A 330 10.49 -22.19 -8.72
CA ALA A 330 9.36 -23.13 -8.69
C ALA A 330 9.01 -23.56 -7.27
N LYS A 331 9.98 -23.87 -6.42
CA LYS A 331 9.77 -24.20 -5.00
C LYS A 331 9.14 -23.03 -4.22
N ALA A 332 9.51 -21.78 -4.55
CA ALA A 332 8.85 -20.62 -3.96
C ALA A 332 7.37 -20.59 -4.38
N TRP A 333 7.05 -20.73 -5.65
CA TRP A 333 5.67 -20.75 -6.13
C TRP A 333 4.83 -21.91 -5.56
N GLU A 334 5.40 -23.10 -5.36
CA GLU A 334 4.71 -24.20 -4.71
C GLU A 334 4.18 -23.85 -3.32
N LYS A 335 4.89 -22.96 -2.60
CA LYS A 335 4.51 -22.51 -1.26
C LYS A 335 3.65 -21.27 -1.25
N LEU A 336 3.84 -20.37 -2.20
CA LEU A 336 3.32 -19.01 -2.17
C LEU A 336 2.08 -18.81 -3.03
N ASP A 337 1.94 -19.51 -4.16
CA ASP A 337 1.02 -19.14 -5.24
C ASP A 337 -0.41 -18.93 -4.74
N ILE A 338 -0.98 -17.80 -5.16
CA ILE A 338 -2.39 -17.47 -5.06
C ILE A 338 -3.00 -17.67 -6.44
N GLU A 339 -3.95 -18.58 -6.53
CA GLU A 339 -4.71 -18.83 -7.76
C GLU A 339 -6.03 -18.06 -7.71
N ILE A 340 -6.28 -17.23 -8.73
CA ILE A 340 -7.54 -16.52 -8.98
C ILE A 340 -8.08 -16.99 -10.32
N VAL A 341 -9.33 -17.45 -10.35
CA VAL A 341 -10.00 -17.92 -11.55
C VAL A 341 -11.16 -16.99 -11.91
N GLY A 342 -11.20 -16.56 -13.15
CA GLY A 342 -12.26 -15.68 -13.69
C GLY A 342 -11.82 -14.24 -13.89
N ASP A 343 -10.59 -13.86 -13.46
CA ASP A 343 -10.06 -12.51 -13.56
C ASP A 343 -8.55 -12.54 -13.82
N GLU A 344 -8.15 -12.41 -15.08
CA GLU A 344 -6.73 -12.46 -15.47
C GLU A 344 -5.94 -11.22 -15.05
N LEU A 345 -6.60 -10.05 -14.97
CA LEU A 345 -5.97 -8.81 -14.48
C LEU A 345 -5.56 -8.94 -13.01
N ALA A 346 -6.48 -9.44 -12.18
CA ALA A 346 -6.24 -9.71 -10.78
C ALA A 346 -5.15 -10.79 -10.59
N GLN A 347 -5.19 -11.85 -11.41
CA GLN A 347 -4.22 -12.94 -11.36
C GLN A 347 -2.81 -12.49 -11.72
N GLN A 348 -2.65 -11.70 -12.79
CA GLN A 348 -1.36 -11.11 -13.18
C GLN A 348 -0.85 -10.19 -12.07
N GLY A 349 -1.70 -9.31 -11.56
CA GLY A 349 -1.35 -8.33 -10.52
C GLY A 349 -0.82 -8.99 -9.25
N ILE A 350 -1.53 -9.98 -8.69
CA ILE A 350 -1.10 -10.64 -7.46
C ILE A 350 0.20 -11.45 -7.66
N ARG A 351 0.38 -12.15 -8.78
CA ARG A 351 1.61 -12.88 -9.06
C ARG A 351 2.79 -11.95 -9.25
N PHE A 352 2.61 -10.82 -9.93
CA PHE A 352 3.65 -9.81 -10.05
C PHE A 352 4.08 -9.28 -8.68
N CYS A 353 3.12 -8.92 -7.82
CA CYS A 353 3.41 -8.49 -6.46
C CYS A 353 4.22 -9.54 -5.67
N MET A 354 3.79 -10.79 -5.69
CA MET A 354 4.48 -11.86 -4.98
C MET A 354 5.87 -12.15 -5.54
N PHE A 355 6.05 -12.13 -6.87
CA PHE A 355 7.35 -12.29 -7.51
C PHE A 355 8.35 -11.24 -7.05
N GLN A 356 7.94 -9.97 -7.03
CA GLN A 356 8.80 -8.87 -6.59
C GLN A 356 9.12 -8.95 -5.09
N LEU A 357 8.16 -9.38 -4.25
CA LEU A 357 8.37 -9.54 -2.82
C LEU A 357 9.41 -10.63 -2.50
N PHE A 358 9.25 -11.83 -3.04
CA PHE A 358 10.21 -12.89 -2.74
C PHE A 358 11.57 -12.68 -3.43
N SER A 359 11.63 -11.85 -4.49
CA SER A 359 12.89 -11.42 -5.08
C SER A 359 13.59 -10.34 -4.26
N ALA A 360 12.84 -9.46 -3.59
CA ALA A 360 13.39 -8.37 -2.78
C ALA A 360 14.03 -8.87 -1.48
N TYR A 361 13.49 -9.92 -0.85
CA TYR A 361 13.99 -10.44 0.40
C TYR A 361 13.76 -11.97 0.54
N LEU A 362 14.82 -12.72 0.77
CA LEU A 362 14.80 -14.18 0.92
C LEU A 362 15.04 -14.63 2.37
N GLY A 363 15.58 -13.72 3.21
CA GLY A 363 15.93 -14.00 4.60
C GLY A 363 17.32 -14.62 4.78
N ASN A 364 18.26 -14.23 3.96
CA ASN A 364 19.65 -14.73 4.06
C ASN A 364 20.55 -13.89 4.98
N ASP A 365 20.13 -12.66 5.33
CA ASP A 365 20.95 -11.72 6.07
C ASP A 365 20.09 -10.90 7.08
N SER A 366 20.34 -11.09 8.37
CA SER A 366 19.65 -10.38 9.47
C SER A 366 20.13 -8.94 9.69
N TYR A 367 21.08 -8.45 8.90
CA TYR A 367 21.53 -7.05 8.85
C TYR A 367 21.04 -6.31 7.61
N LEU A 368 20.20 -6.96 6.80
CA LEU A 368 19.44 -6.34 5.73
C LEU A 368 17.97 -6.19 6.11
N ASN A 369 17.33 -5.20 5.51
CA ASN A 369 15.90 -4.98 5.65
C ASN A 369 15.34 -4.52 4.31
N ILE A 370 14.02 -4.39 4.20
CA ILE A 370 13.32 -4.10 2.96
C ILE A 370 13.15 -2.59 2.82
N GLY A 371 13.68 -2.02 1.75
CA GLY A 371 13.37 -0.63 1.37
C GLY A 371 12.03 -0.56 0.62
N PRO A 372 11.29 0.56 0.68
CA PRO A 372 9.96 0.70 0.05
C PRO A 372 9.96 0.46 -1.47
N LYS A 373 11.09 0.66 -2.14
CA LYS A 373 11.29 0.45 -3.59
C LYS A 373 12.12 -0.81 -3.92
N GLY A 374 12.55 -1.58 -2.93
CA GLY A 374 13.43 -2.74 -3.13
C GLY A 374 14.68 -2.35 -3.92
N TYR A 375 14.95 -3.08 -5.01
CA TYR A 375 16.06 -2.82 -5.95
C TYR A 375 15.59 -2.24 -7.30
N SER A 376 14.35 -1.78 -7.37
CA SER A 376 13.74 -1.29 -8.61
C SER A 376 13.85 0.23 -8.81
N GLY A 377 14.37 0.98 -7.82
CA GLY A 377 14.50 2.43 -7.90
C GLY A 377 15.30 3.04 -6.76
N GLU A 378 15.63 4.33 -6.90
CA GLU A 378 16.47 5.09 -5.95
C GLU A 378 15.68 5.90 -4.93
N ILE A 379 14.40 6.15 -5.15
CA ILE A 379 13.57 6.92 -4.21
C ILE A 379 13.51 6.19 -2.85
N TYR A 380 13.50 6.98 -1.78
CA TYR A 380 13.74 6.53 -0.40
C TYR A 380 15.14 5.93 -0.15
N TRP A 381 16.04 6.04 -1.14
CA TRP A 381 17.47 5.78 -1.01
C TRP A 381 17.84 4.38 -0.48
N GLY A 382 16.97 3.39 -0.65
CA GLY A 382 17.19 2.03 -0.13
C GLY A 382 17.08 1.90 1.39
N ARG A 383 16.55 2.92 2.08
CA ARG A 383 16.33 2.91 3.55
C ARG A 383 15.13 2.07 3.91
N THR A 384 15.16 1.49 5.09
CA THR A 384 13.98 0.85 5.67
C THR A 384 13.13 1.86 6.44
N PHE A 385 11.82 1.63 6.45
CA PHE A 385 10.79 2.39 7.13
C PHE A 385 9.96 1.45 8.02
N TRP A 386 8.95 1.98 8.70
CA TRP A 386 7.94 1.21 9.43
C TRP A 386 7.04 0.34 8.53
N ASP A 387 7.10 0.55 7.25
CA ASP A 387 6.45 -0.24 6.19
C ASP A 387 6.79 -1.72 6.29
N THR A 388 8.04 -2.03 6.65
CA THR A 388 8.48 -3.42 6.78
C THR A 388 7.64 -4.16 7.81
N GLU A 389 7.46 -3.61 9.00
CA GLU A 389 6.76 -4.26 10.10
C GLU A 389 5.24 -4.28 9.89
N SER A 390 4.68 -3.20 9.32
CA SER A 390 3.23 -3.05 9.18
C SER A 390 2.66 -3.74 7.96
N TYR A 391 3.42 -3.82 6.86
CA TYR A 391 2.94 -4.30 5.56
C TYR A 391 3.72 -5.50 5.03
N CYS A 392 5.06 -5.45 5.02
CA CYS A 392 5.85 -6.53 4.43
C CYS A 392 5.91 -7.78 5.33
N LEU A 393 6.08 -7.59 6.63
CA LEU A 393 6.27 -8.68 7.59
C LEU A 393 5.13 -9.72 7.56
N PRO A 394 3.83 -9.35 7.48
CA PRO A 394 2.75 -10.34 7.37
C PRO A 394 2.90 -11.28 6.17
N PHE A 395 3.37 -10.79 5.02
CA PHE A 395 3.64 -11.66 3.87
C PHE A 395 4.69 -12.73 4.23
N TYR A 396 5.86 -12.31 4.73
CA TYR A 396 6.92 -13.27 5.07
C TYR A 396 6.56 -14.16 6.25
N LEU A 397 5.81 -13.65 7.21
CA LEU A 397 5.35 -14.39 8.39
C LEU A 397 4.60 -15.66 8.01
N PHE A 398 3.75 -15.54 7.00
CA PHE A 398 2.91 -16.64 6.53
C PHE A 398 3.44 -17.38 5.30
N THR A 399 4.61 -16.98 4.78
CA THR A 399 5.19 -17.61 3.59
C THR A 399 6.64 -18.07 3.78
N ASN A 400 7.44 -17.32 4.56
CA ASN A 400 8.85 -17.61 4.83
C ASN A 400 9.25 -17.23 6.26
N PRO A 401 9.03 -18.13 7.24
CA PRO A 401 9.36 -17.87 8.65
C PRO A 401 10.84 -17.53 8.91
N VAL A 402 11.76 -18.00 8.07
CA VAL A 402 13.21 -17.68 8.20
C VAL A 402 13.45 -16.21 7.86
N ALA A 403 12.84 -15.72 6.78
CA ALA A 403 12.90 -14.31 6.43
C ALA A 403 12.30 -13.43 7.54
N THR A 404 11.17 -13.85 8.11
CA THR A 404 10.55 -13.13 9.24
C THR A 404 11.48 -13.03 10.43
N LYS A 405 12.15 -14.12 10.79
CA LYS A 405 13.13 -14.12 11.88
C LYS A 405 14.21 -13.08 11.66
N ASN A 406 14.79 -13.03 10.48
CA ASN A 406 15.84 -12.09 10.15
C ASN A 406 15.35 -10.63 10.16
N LEU A 407 14.11 -10.36 9.75
CA LEU A 407 13.50 -9.01 9.82
C LEU A 407 13.35 -8.53 11.28
N VAL A 408 12.86 -9.38 12.18
CA VAL A 408 12.75 -9.00 13.60
C VAL A 408 14.14 -8.94 14.28
N GLU A 409 15.11 -9.79 13.86
CA GLU A 409 16.49 -9.72 14.34
C GLU A 409 17.20 -8.45 13.88
N TYR A 410 16.90 -7.90 12.71
CA TYR A 410 17.45 -6.62 12.27
C TYR A 410 17.17 -5.50 13.30
N ARG A 411 15.96 -5.43 13.83
CA ARG A 411 15.60 -4.43 14.84
C ARG A 411 16.34 -4.68 16.17
N TYR A 412 16.54 -5.93 16.55
CA TYR A 412 17.40 -6.26 17.70
C TYR A 412 18.87 -5.88 17.44
N ASN A 413 19.41 -6.19 16.28
CA ASN A 413 20.79 -5.88 15.90
C ASN A 413 21.07 -4.36 15.87
N THR A 414 20.04 -3.53 15.69
CA THR A 414 20.14 -2.05 15.66
C THR A 414 19.68 -1.37 16.97
N ILE A 415 19.37 -2.13 18.03
CA ILE A 415 18.82 -1.59 19.29
C ILE A 415 19.74 -0.58 19.99
N GLU A 416 21.07 -0.74 19.90
CA GLU A 416 22.03 0.17 20.54
C GLU A 416 21.99 1.57 19.90
N ALA A 417 21.80 1.65 18.58
CA ALA A 417 21.60 2.93 17.90
C ALA A 417 20.29 3.59 18.36
N ALA A 418 19.22 2.80 18.55
CA ALA A 418 17.95 3.29 19.07
C ALA A 418 18.04 3.77 20.54
N ARG A 419 18.82 3.07 21.39
CA ARG A 419 19.11 3.52 22.76
C ARG A 419 19.87 4.84 22.77
N GLN A 420 20.89 4.96 21.95
CA GLN A 420 21.67 6.20 21.82
C GLN A 420 20.77 7.36 21.38
N ARG A 421 19.89 7.13 20.43
CA ARG A 421 18.92 8.12 19.96
C ARG A 421 17.97 8.55 21.08
N ALA A 422 17.37 7.60 21.83
CA ALA A 422 16.51 7.92 22.98
C ALA A 422 17.24 8.83 23.98
N LYS A 423 18.48 8.49 24.33
CA LYS A 423 19.33 9.27 25.24
C LYS A 423 19.59 10.68 24.73
N GLU A 424 19.85 10.87 23.43
CA GLU A 424 20.05 12.19 22.82
C GLU A 424 18.79 13.07 22.95
N PHE A 425 17.61 12.46 22.79
CA PHE A 425 16.32 13.11 23.00
C PHE A 425 15.92 13.25 24.48
N ARG A 426 16.69 12.69 25.41
CA ARG A 426 16.46 12.63 26.87
C ARG A 426 15.22 11.79 27.21
N TYR A 427 15.00 10.72 26.46
CA TYR A 427 14.03 9.67 26.79
C TYR A 427 14.76 8.43 27.31
N ASP A 428 14.02 7.59 28.04
CA ASP A 428 14.48 6.27 28.47
C ASP A 428 14.29 5.23 27.36
N GLY A 429 14.97 4.09 27.45
CA GLY A 429 14.79 2.97 26.56
C GLY A 429 15.37 3.15 25.17
N ALA A 430 14.64 2.71 24.14
CA ALA A 430 15.06 2.77 22.75
C ALA A 430 14.03 3.55 21.89
N MET A 431 14.52 4.53 21.12
CA MET A 431 13.78 5.29 20.14
C MET A 431 14.30 4.95 18.74
N TYR A 432 13.63 4.05 18.05
CA TYR A 432 14.06 3.66 16.71
C TYR A 432 13.92 4.81 15.71
N PRO A 433 14.83 4.88 14.70
CA PRO A 433 14.81 5.92 13.68
C PRO A 433 13.59 5.80 12.78
N MET A 434 13.17 6.95 12.22
CA MET A 434 12.09 6.99 11.22
C MET A 434 12.52 6.23 9.95
N THR A 435 13.74 6.50 9.47
CA THR A 435 14.34 5.76 8.35
C THR A 435 15.78 5.41 8.63
N THR A 436 16.26 4.28 8.11
CA THR A 436 17.64 3.85 8.34
C THR A 436 18.13 2.78 7.36
N ILE A 437 19.46 2.70 7.20
CA ILE A 437 20.15 1.54 6.61
C ILE A 437 20.94 0.79 7.69
N ASP A 438 21.61 1.52 8.58
CA ASP A 438 22.57 0.98 9.56
C ASP A 438 22.10 1.05 11.02
N GLY A 439 20.84 1.41 11.25
CA GLY A 439 20.25 1.61 12.58
C GLY A 439 20.29 3.06 13.07
N THR A 440 21.07 3.94 12.44
CA THR A 440 21.09 5.38 12.76
C THR A 440 19.98 6.11 11.99
N GLU A 441 19.55 7.27 12.51
CA GLU A 441 18.53 8.09 11.81
C GLU A 441 19.10 8.69 10.54
N ASP A 442 18.44 8.44 9.42
CA ASP A 442 18.79 8.92 8.09
C ASP A 442 17.89 10.04 7.56
N CYS A 443 16.72 10.25 8.19
CA CYS A 443 15.77 11.25 7.75
C CYS A 443 16.20 12.65 8.19
N ASN A 444 16.53 13.51 7.23
CA ASN A 444 16.89 14.90 7.45
C ASN A 444 15.68 15.86 7.48
N LEU A 445 14.49 15.35 7.24
CA LEU A 445 13.23 16.10 7.38
C LEU A 445 12.78 16.03 8.84
N TRP A 446 13.03 17.10 9.60
CA TRP A 446 12.85 17.14 11.05
C TRP A 446 11.43 16.89 11.51
N GLN A 447 10.43 17.28 10.71
CA GLN A 447 9.01 17.04 11.00
C GLN A 447 8.66 15.55 11.04
N TYR A 448 9.34 14.72 10.28
CA TYR A 448 9.18 13.27 10.31
C TYR A 448 10.12 12.62 11.32
N SER A 449 11.42 12.89 11.19
CA SER A 449 12.42 12.24 12.06
C SER A 449 12.19 12.47 13.56
N PHE A 450 11.58 13.62 13.97
CA PHE A 450 11.37 13.92 15.38
C PHE A 450 9.99 13.52 15.88
N PHE A 451 8.98 13.47 15.02
CA PHE A 451 7.58 13.37 15.45
C PHE A 451 6.86 12.14 14.94
N GLU A 452 7.39 11.47 13.90
CA GLU A 452 6.84 10.20 13.42
C GLU A 452 7.42 9.01 14.22
N ILE A 453 7.07 8.99 15.50
CA ILE A 453 7.64 8.07 16.49
C ILE A 453 6.83 6.79 16.67
N HIS A 454 5.73 6.66 16.00
CA HIS A 454 4.86 5.48 16.05
C HIS A 454 5.54 4.21 15.51
N ILE A 455 6.63 4.33 14.76
CA ILE A 455 7.48 3.21 14.33
C ILE A 455 7.90 2.31 15.52
N ASN A 456 8.08 2.90 16.71
CA ASN A 456 8.45 2.13 17.90
C ASN A 456 7.39 1.09 18.27
N SER A 457 6.11 1.42 18.09
CA SER A 457 5.01 0.49 18.37
C SER A 457 4.94 -0.66 17.36
N VAL A 458 5.16 -0.40 16.07
CA VAL A 458 5.08 -1.47 15.06
C VAL A 458 6.27 -2.43 15.12
N ILE A 459 7.42 -1.97 15.60
CA ILE A 459 8.57 -2.86 15.89
C ILE A 459 8.22 -3.83 17.03
N ALA A 460 7.59 -3.35 18.11
CA ALA A 460 7.09 -4.22 19.16
C ALA A 460 5.97 -5.17 18.66
N TYR A 461 5.11 -4.68 17.77
CA TYR A 461 4.08 -5.49 17.12
C TYR A 461 4.68 -6.59 16.23
N ALA A 462 5.79 -6.33 15.56
CA ALA A 462 6.50 -7.37 14.79
C ALA A 462 7.02 -8.51 15.69
N VAL A 463 7.55 -8.17 16.88
CA VAL A 463 7.95 -9.17 17.89
C VAL A 463 6.74 -10.00 18.36
N PHE A 464 5.60 -9.33 18.62
CA PHE A 464 4.35 -10.00 18.95
C PHE A 464 3.91 -10.96 17.86
N LEU A 465 3.83 -10.51 16.61
CA LEU A 465 3.41 -11.33 15.49
C LEU A 465 4.31 -12.56 15.31
N TYR A 466 5.62 -12.36 15.43
CA TYR A 466 6.57 -13.46 15.28
C TYR A 466 6.38 -14.52 16.36
N ASP A 467 6.25 -14.13 17.63
CA ASP A 467 5.93 -15.08 18.71
C ASP A 467 4.57 -15.74 18.49
N HIS A 468 3.54 -14.95 18.20
CA HIS A 468 2.16 -15.42 18.15
C HIS A 468 1.92 -16.43 17.03
N VAL A 469 2.48 -16.20 15.84
CA VAL A 469 2.27 -17.03 14.65
C VAL A 469 3.28 -18.16 14.54
N ILE A 470 4.56 -17.91 14.87
CA ILE A 470 5.62 -18.91 14.76
C ILE A 470 5.81 -19.68 16.08
N GLY A 471 5.71 -19.00 17.22
CA GLY A 471 5.86 -19.61 18.55
C GLY A 471 7.32 -19.79 18.99
N ASP A 472 8.27 -19.01 18.46
CA ASP A 472 9.70 -19.07 18.83
C ASP A 472 9.93 -18.40 20.19
N LYS A 473 9.61 -19.12 21.27
CA LYS A 473 9.83 -18.64 22.64
C LYS A 473 11.29 -18.41 22.99
N ASP A 474 12.23 -19.04 22.27
CA ASP A 474 13.65 -18.76 22.50
C ASP A 474 14.02 -17.34 22.03
N TYR A 475 13.60 -16.95 20.85
CA TYR A 475 13.76 -15.58 20.37
C TYR A 475 13.05 -14.58 21.30
N LEU A 476 11.78 -14.84 21.63
CA LEU A 476 11.00 -13.95 22.50
C LEU A 476 11.70 -13.72 23.84
N TYR A 477 12.15 -14.77 24.51
CA TYR A 477 12.72 -14.70 25.87
C TYR A 477 14.20 -14.30 25.91
N THR A 478 14.87 -14.14 24.76
CA THR A 478 16.28 -13.74 24.72
C THR A 478 16.52 -12.40 24.05
N LYS A 479 15.84 -12.13 22.92
CA LYS A 479 15.99 -10.92 22.10
C LYS A 479 14.71 -10.08 22.09
N GLY A 480 13.59 -10.68 21.83
CA GLY A 480 12.30 -10.01 21.69
C GLY A 480 11.89 -9.24 22.93
N ILE A 481 12.03 -9.85 24.11
CA ILE A 481 11.69 -9.18 25.39
C ILE A 481 12.55 -7.95 25.66
N GLU A 482 13.79 -7.94 25.23
CA GLU A 482 14.68 -6.77 25.35
C GLU A 482 14.15 -5.61 24.50
N VAL A 483 13.75 -5.88 23.26
CA VAL A 483 13.11 -4.88 22.39
C VAL A 483 11.83 -4.35 23.01
N LEU A 484 10.98 -5.24 23.52
CA LEU A 484 9.70 -4.88 24.15
C LEU A 484 9.87 -3.99 25.38
N ILE A 485 10.82 -4.32 26.28
CA ILE A 485 11.09 -3.53 27.48
C ILE A 485 11.65 -2.16 27.09
N GLU A 486 12.59 -2.09 26.16
CA GLU A 486 13.20 -0.82 25.77
C GLU A 486 12.21 0.12 25.05
N VAL A 487 11.33 -0.42 24.23
CA VAL A 487 10.25 0.36 23.60
C VAL A 487 9.21 0.80 24.64
N SER A 488 8.89 -0.04 25.63
CA SER A 488 7.98 0.33 26.73
C SER A 488 8.57 1.44 27.62
N ARG A 489 9.87 1.41 27.91
CA ARG A 489 10.59 2.51 28.57
C ARG A 489 10.48 3.82 27.81
N PHE A 490 10.68 3.75 26.48
CA PHE A 490 10.54 4.92 25.61
C PHE A 490 9.13 5.50 25.72
N TRP A 491 8.09 4.71 25.51
CA TRP A 491 6.69 5.19 25.59
C TRP A 491 6.32 5.71 26.95
N SER A 492 6.74 5.04 28.02
CA SER A 492 6.51 5.50 29.41
C SER A 492 7.17 6.84 29.71
N SER A 493 8.41 7.07 29.21
CA SER A 493 9.11 8.34 29.38
C SER A 493 8.59 9.45 28.46
N ARG A 494 8.00 9.09 27.30
CA ARG A 494 7.44 10.03 26.31
C ARG A 494 6.04 10.51 26.68
N ALA A 495 5.24 9.69 27.37
CA ALA A 495 3.92 10.04 27.86
C ALA A 495 4.03 10.86 29.15
N PHE A 496 3.23 11.93 29.25
CA PHE A 496 3.19 12.77 30.45
C PHE A 496 1.78 12.95 30.96
N TYR A 497 1.63 13.03 32.27
CA TYR A 497 0.35 13.20 32.92
C TYR A 497 -0.18 14.64 32.78
N VAL A 498 -1.41 14.79 32.34
CA VAL A 498 -2.10 16.07 32.16
C VAL A 498 -3.16 16.20 33.25
N PRO A 499 -2.92 16.99 34.31
CA PRO A 499 -3.78 17.00 35.50
C PRO A 499 -5.25 17.35 35.20
N TYR A 500 -5.53 18.34 34.37
CA TYR A 500 -6.91 18.77 34.07
C TYR A 500 -7.70 17.76 33.21
N ARG A 501 -7.01 16.82 32.51
CA ARG A 501 -7.64 15.73 31.75
C ARG A 501 -7.64 14.39 32.49
N HIS A 502 -7.00 14.35 33.67
CA HIS A 502 -6.82 13.14 34.48
C HIS A 502 -6.24 11.95 33.69
N GLY A 503 -5.33 12.22 32.73
CA GLY A 503 -4.80 11.19 31.86
C GLY A 503 -3.41 11.50 31.30
N TYR A 504 -2.79 10.49 30.70
CA TYR A 504 -1.50 10.63 30.02
C TYR A 504 -1.69 11.02 28.57
N ALA A 505 -0.91 11.99 28.12
CA ALA A 505 -0.92 12.51 26.76
C ALA A 505 0.43 12.23 26.06
N ILE A 506 0.38 12.03 24.77
CA ILE A 506 1.54 12.08 23.86
C ILE A 506 1.25 13.21 22.87
N ASN A 507 1.91 14.35 23.06
CA ASN A 507 1.68 15.55 22.26
C ASN A 507 2.77 15.77 21.22
N ARG A 508 2.44 16.56 20.20
CA ARG A 508 3.35 16.90 19.10
C ARG A 508 3.92 15.66 18.44
N VAL A 509 3.07 14.94 17.75
CA VAL A 509 3.45 13.77 16.94
C VAL A 509 2.94 13.93 15.52
N CYS A 510 3.49 13.12 14.63
CA CYS A 510 2.95 12.80 13.33
C CYS A 510 2.51 11.33 13.40
N GLY A 511 1.22 11.07 13.19
CA GLY A 511 0.69 9.71 13.07
C GLY A 511 1.02 9.12 11.69
N PRO A 512 0.44 7.95 11.34
CA PRO A 512 0.48 7.42 9.98
C PRO A 512 -0.01 8.41 8.93
N ASP A 513 -0.98 9.27 9.27
CA ASP A 513 -1.41 10.38 8.43
C ASP A 513 -0.42 11.54 8.47
N GLU A 514 0.42 11.64 7.48
CA GLU A 514 1.48 12.66 7.37
C GLU A 514 0.97 14.06 6.98
N TRP A 515 -0.30 14.22 6.58
CA TRP A 515 -0.86 15.55 6.31
C TRP A 515 -1.16 16.32 7.60
N ASN A 516 -1.56 15.61 8.66
CA ASN A 516 -1.85 16.20 9.96
C ASN A 516 -0.66 16.06 10.91
N GLN A 517 0.30 16.98 10.79
CA GLN A 517 1.55 16.99 11.56
C GLN A 517 1.40 17.79 12.85
N PHE A 518 2.26 17.49 13.86
CA PHE A 518 2.34 18.18 15.15
C PHE A 518 1.05 18.12 16.00
N VAL A 519 0.26 17.07 15.81
CA VAL A 519 -0.99 16.84 16.52
C VAL A 519 -0.77 16.35 17.95
N ASN A 520 -1.79 16.50 18.79
CA ASN A 520 -1.78 16.00 20.16
C ASN A 520 -2.71 14.80 20.27
N ASN A 521 -2.26 13.79 21.02
CA ASN A 521 -3.03 12.58 21.27
C ASN A 521 -3.55 11.91 20.00
N ASN A 522 -2.65 11.73 18.98
CA ASN A 522 -3.00 10.93 17.83
C ASN A 522 -3.44 9.53 18.29
N PHE A 523 -4.61 9.10 17.85
CA PHE A 523 -5.23 7.85 18.31
C PHE A 523 -4.34 6.65 18.05
N TYR A 524 -3.82 6.50 16.82
CA TYR A 524 -2.95 5.40 16.47
C TYR A 524 -1.73 5.32 17.38
N THR A 525 -1.03 6.44 17.57
CA THR A 525 0.16 6.53 18.41
C THR A 525 -0.14 6.17 19.86
N ASN A 526 -1.19 6.76 20.44
CA ASN A 526 -1.55 6.54 21.84
C ASN A 526 -2.05 5.11 22.08
N TYR A 527 -2.90 4.61 21.19
CA TYR A 527 -3.48 3.27 21.33
C TYR A 527 -2.42 2.19 21.20
N THR A 528 -1.54 2.30 20.20
CA THR A 528 -0.46 1.33 19.99
C THR A 528 0.62 1.42 21.08
N ALA A 529 0.98 2.61 21.58
CA ALA A 529 1.88 2.77 22.72
C ALA A 529 1.33 2.13 24.00
N ARG A 530 0.03 2.33 24.27
CA ARG A 530 -0.70 1.67 25.36
C ARG A 530 -0.63 0.14 25.22
N TRP A 531 -0.94 -0.37 24.03
CA TRP A 531 -0.94 -1.80 23.75
C TRP A 531 0.45 -2.42 23.92
N VAL A 532 1.53 -1.76 23.46
CA VAL A 532 2.90 -2.25 23.63
C VAL A 532 3.24 -2.46 25.11
N MET A 533 2.97 -1.47 25.96
CA MET A 533 3.24 -1.57 27.40
C MET A 533 2.43 -2.69 28.05
N GLN A 534 1.17 -2.86 27.66
CA GLN A 534 0.32 -3.94 28.15
C GLN A 534 0.89 -5.31 27.74
N TYR A 535 1.16 -5.52 26.46
CA TYR A 535 1.71 -6.78 25.95
C TYR A 535 3.08 -7.10 26.59
N THR A 536 3.94 -6.10 26.74
CA THR A 536 5.23 -6.28 27.40
C THR A 536 5.09 -6.79 28.82
N MET A 537 4.12 -6.26 29.59
CA MET A 537 3.85 -6.72 30.96
C MET A 537 3.31 -8.16 30.98
N GLU A 538 2.49 -8.54 29.99
CA GLU A 538 2.00 -9.92 29.81
C GLU A 538 3.18 -10.89 29.58
N VAL A 539 4.09 -10.54 28.65
CA VAL A 539 5.29 -11.35 28.35
C VAL A 539 6.21 -11.44 29.56
N ILE A 540 6.42 -10.36 30.30
CA ILE A 540 7.22 -10.37 31.55
C ILE A 540 6.62 -11.36 32.55
N ASN A 541 5.31 -11.35 32.74
CA ASN A 541 4.61 -12.23 33.66
C ASN A 541 4.66 -13.70 33.21
N GLU A 542 4.52 -13.96 31.92
CA GLU A 542 4.69 -15.28 31.31
C GLU A 542 6.12 -15.79 31.53
N MET A 543 7.13 -14.97 31.18
CA MET A 543 8.54 -15.36 31.25
C MET A 543 9.01 -15.62 32.69
N ARG A 544 8.48 -14.88 33.67
CA ARG A 544 8.78 -15.10 35.10
C ARG A 544 8.29 -16.48 35.57
N LYS A 545 7.22 -16.99 34.99
CA LYS A 545 6.67 -18.32 35.32
C LYS A 545 7.38 -19.43 34.55
N GLU A 546 7.57 -19.24 33.25
CA GLU A 546 8.02 -20.31 32.34
C GLU A 546 9.54 -20.37 32.16
N ALA A 547 10.26 -19.22 32.28
CA ALA A 547 11.69 -19.12 32.02
C ALA A 547 12.41 -18.15 32.99
N PRO A 548 12.33 -18.37 34.33
CA PRO A 548 12.83 -17.41 35.33
C PRO A 548 14.31 -17.11 35.19
N GLU A 549 15.14 -18.09 34.81
CA GLU A 549 16.58 -17.87 34.60
C GLU A 549 16.88 -16.99 33.38
N LYS A 550 16.12 -17.14 32.29
CA LYS A 550 16.25 -16.24 31.15
C LYS A 550 15.79 -14.83 31.52
N PHE A 551 14.71 -14.70 32.26
CA PHE A 551 14.23 -13.42 32.76
C PHE A 551 15.29 -12.70 33.61
N LYS A 552 15.91 -13.41 34.54
CA LYS A 552 16.98 -12.89 35.38
C LYS A 552 18.16 -12.37 34.53
N LYS A 553 18.63 -13.18 33.56
CA LYS A 553 19.73 -12.78 32.66
C LYS A 553 19.43 -11.53 31.86
N VAL A 554 18.26 -11.43 31.29
CA VAL A 554 17.85 -10.25 30.51
C VAL A 554 17.71 -9.05 31.44
N SER A 555 17.06 -9.20 32.61
CA SER A 555 16.89 -8.11 33.57
C SER A 555 18.25 -7.57 34.07
N GLU A 556 19.21 -8.43 34.35
CA GLU A 556 20.57 -8.02 34.71
C GLU A 556 21.28 -7.29 33.57
N LYS A 557 21.17 -7.80 32.33
CA LYS A 557 21.77 -7.20 31.12
C LYS A 557 21.31 -5.77 30.90
N ILE A 558 20.00 -5.53 30.97
CA ILE A 558 19.40 -4.23 30.66
C ILE A 558 19.05 -3.42 31.92
N LYS A 559 19.44 -3.90 33.11
CA LYS A 559 19.15 -3.27 34.41
C LYS A 559 17.67 -2.98 34.62
N PHE A 560 16.81 -3.97 34.28
CA PHE A 560 15.38 -3.85 34.40
C PHE A 560 14.91 -4.10 35.84
N ASP A 561 14.11 -3.15 36.39
CA ASP A 561 13.42 -3.29 37.69
C ASP A 561 11.91 -3.46 37.45
N LEU A 562 11.33 -4.50 38.03
CA LEU A 562 9.89 -4.75 37.97
C LEU A 562 9.02 -3.54 38.43
N LYS A 563 9.55 -2.64 39.25
CA LYS A 563 8.85 -1.41 39.62
C LYS A 563 8.53 -0.51 38.44
N GLU A 564 9.29 -0.61 37.35
CA GLU A 564 8.99 0.14 36.11
C GLU A 564 7.59 -0.18 35.59
N THR A 565 7.13 -1.43 35.75
CA THR A 565 5.80 -1.86 35.30
C THR A 565 4.64 -1.14 36.03
N GLN A 566 4.88 -0.62 37.24
CA GLN A 566 3.83 0.14 37.95
C GLN A 566 3.49 1.44 37.23
N ARG A 567 4.49 2.16 36.71
CA ARG A 567 4.26 3.34 35.89
C ARG A 567 3.63 2.97 34.54
N TRP A 568 4.07 1.87 33.93
CA TRP A 568 3.47 1.42 32.67
C TRP A 568 1.99 1.10 32.85
N GLN A 569 1.62 0.42 33.92
CA GLN A 569 0.22 0.13 34.25
C GLN A 569 -0.60 1.42 34.41
N ASP A 570 -0.07 2.41 35.13
CA ASP A 570 -0.75 3.70 35.31
C ASP A 570 -0.93 4.46 33.99
N VAL A 571 0.08 4.41 33.11
CA VAL A 571 -0.01 4.99 31.74
C VAL A 571 -1.05 4.25 30.90
N VAL A 572 -1.07 2.92 30.94
CA VAL A 572 -2.03 2.08 30.19
C VAL A 572 -3.48 2.39 30.60
N GLU A 573 -3.74 2.50 31.90
CA GLU A 573 -5.08 2.74 32.44
C GLU A 573 -5.61 4.15 32.14
N LYS A 574 -4.70 5.13 32.07
CA LYS A 574 -5.07 6.56 31.96
C LYS A 574 -4.64 7.21 30.64
N MET A 575 -4.25 6.42 29.64
CA MET A 575 -3.89 6.98 28.33
C MET A 575 -5.09 7.69 27.70
N ILE A 576 -4.90 8.93 27.27
CA ILE A 576 -5.93 9.71 26.57
C ILE A 576 -6.13 9.13 25.17
N LEU A 577 -7.35 8.70 24.88
CA LEU A 577 -7.80 8.21 23.58
C LEU A 577 -8.98 9.07 23.14
N PRO A 578 -8.83 9.93 22.12
CA PRO A 578 -9.92 10.77 21.63
C PRO A 578 -11.07 9.92 21.07
N PHE A 579 -12.30 10.18 21.56
CA PHE A 579 -13.49 9.43 21.15
C PHE A 579 -14.72 10.35 21.14
N ASP A 580 -15.45 10.34 20.03
CA ASP A 580 -16.74 11.01 19.92
C ASP A 580 -17.88 10.02 20.21
N LYS A 581 -18.65 10.28 21.26
CA LYS A 581 -19.71 9.38 21.72
C LYS A 581 -20.96 9.43 20.85
N GLU A 582 -21.26 10.55 20.22
CA GLU A 582 -22.44 10.73 19.40
C GLU A 582 -22.28 9.97 18.06
N MET A 583 -21.14 10.14 17.42
CA MET A 583 -20.81 9.42 16.18
C MET A 583 -20.35 7.98 16.43
N GLY A 584 -19.90 7.64 17.65
CA GLY A 584 -19.34 6.34 17.99
C GLY A 584 -18.02 6.07 17.26
N VAL A 585 -17.18 7.10 17.10
CA VAL A 585 -15.91 7.02 16.38
C VAL A 585 -14.72 7.42 17.26
N TYR A 586 -13.58 6.75 17.06
CA TYR A 586 -12.32 7.24 17.59
C TYR A 586 -11.84 8.40 16.73
N VAL A 587 -11.51 9.52 17.36
CA VAL A 587 -11.06 10.73 16.66
C VAL A 587 -9.57 10.66 16.46
N GLN A 588 -9.10 10.96 15.23
CA GLN A 588 -7.70 10.79 14.84
C GLN A 588 -6.73 11.52 15.77
N ASP A 589 -7.09 12.73 16.23
CA ASP A 589 -6.33 13.52 17.19
C ASP A 589 -7.25 14.58 17.84
N ASP A 590 -6.73 15.30 18.85
CA ASP A 590 -7.50 16.30 19.60
C ASP A 590 -8.08 17.45 18.74
N MET A 591 -7.53 17.71 17.55
CA MET A 591 -7.91 18.84 16.67
C MET A 591 -8.76 18.42 15.48
N TYR A 592 -8.79 17.14 15.13
CA TYR A 592 -9.33 16.63 13.85
C TYR A 592 -10.77 17.10 13.58
N LEU A 593 -11.66 17.02 14.58
CA LEU A 593 -13.05 17.47 14.43
C LEU A 593 -13.24 18.99 14.38
N SER A 594 -12.24 19.78 14.76
CA SER A 594 -12.27 21.24 14.68
C SER A 594 -11.80 21.79 13.32
N MET A 595 -11.27 20.91 12.46
CA MET A 595 -10.86 21.28 11.10
C MET A 595 -12.07 21.36 10.17
N ASN A 596 -11.91 22.02 9.02
CA ASN A 596 -12.99 22.16 8.04
C ASN A 596 -13.39 20.81 7.45
N PRO A 597 -14.68 20.42 7.50
CA PRO A 597 -15.13 19.23 6.81
C PRO A 597 -15.05 19.46 5.28
N ILE A 598 -14.58 18.47 4.55
CA ILE A 598 -14.52 18.49 3.09
C ILE A 598 -14.99 17.16 2.53
N CYS A 599 -15.64 17.20 1.38
CA CYS A 599 -15.92 16.02 0.58
C CYS A 599 -14.74 15.73 -0.34
N ARG A 600 -14.31 14.47 -0.40
CA ARG A 600 -13.22 14.05 -1.29
C ARG A 600 -13.48 14.42 -2.76
N GLU A 601 -14.74 14.41 -3.17
CA GLU A 601 -15.20 14.77 -4.52
C GLU A 601 -15.07 16.26 -4.84
N GLU A 602 -14.89 17.11 -3.86
CA GLU A 602 -14.62 18.55 -4.06
C GLU A 602 -13.15 18.81 -4.43
N LEU A 603 -12.29 17.81 -4.14
CA LEU A 603 -10.93 17.80 -4.62
C LEU A 603 -10.95 17.35 -6.08
N ASP A 604 -10.37 18.15 -6.96
CA ASP A 604 -10.24 17.82 -8.38
C ASP A 604 -9.13 16.78 -8.57
N PHE A 605 -9.42 15.52 -8.21
CA PHE A 605 -8.46 14.42 -8.27
C PHE A 605 -7.95 14.14 -9.68
N GLU A 606 -8.73 14.42 -10.74
CA GLU A 606 -8.25 14.25 -12.11
C GLU A 606 -7.11 15.21 -12.46
N LYS A 607 -7.12 16.40 -11.83
CA LYS A 607 -6.08 17.42 -12.00
C LYS A 607 -5.08 17.44 -10.86
N ASP A 608 -5.42 16.88 -9.70
CA ASP A 608 -4.75 17.07 -8.42
C ASP A 608 -4.25 15.76 -7.78
N ILE A 609 -3.95 14.74 -8.59
CA ILE A 609 -3.30 13.52 -8.10
C ILE A 609 -1.79 13.58 -8.37
N PRO A 610 -1.01 13.25 -7.36
CA PRO A 610 -1.37 13.21 -5.95
C PRO A 610 -1.68 14.61 -5.41
N VAL A 611 -2.68 14.70 -4.53
CA VAL A 611 -3.10 15.95 -3.86
C VAL A 611 -1.91 16.69 -3.21
N ASP A 612 -0.93 15.94 -2.72
CA ASP A 612 0.31 16.43 -2.10
C ASP A 612 1.11 17.42 -2.96
N TYR A 613 1.03 17.32 -4.28
CA TYR A 613 1.84 18.16 -5.18
C TYR A 613 1.18 19.49 -5.54
N LYS A 614 -0.12 19.67 -5.27
CA LYS A 614 -0.84 20.88 -5.63
C LYS A 614 -1.32 21.70 -4.44
N TRP A 615 -1.61 21.04 -3.32
CA TRP A 615 -1.94 21.70 -2.07
C TRP A 615 -0.70 21.76 -1.18
N THR A 616 -0.50 22.88 -0.50
CA THR A 616 0.53 22.97 0.52
C THR A 616 0.16 22.08 1.71
N ILE A 617 1.16 21.56 2.42
CA ILE A 617 0.96 20.80 3.68
C ILE A 617 0.11 21.61 4.65
N GLU A 618 0.34 22.92 4.72
CA GLU A 618 -0.43 23.85 5.56
C GLU A 618 -1.92 23.86 5.16
N ARG A 619 -2.23 23.86 3.86
CA ARG A 619 -3.62 23.81 3.39
C ARG A 619 -4.29 22.47 3.71
N ASN A 620 -3.59 21.36 3.48
CA ASN A 620 -4.09 20.02 3.81
C ASN A 620 -4.47 19.92 5.29
N ALA A 621 -3.64 20.47 6.18
CA ALA A 621 -3.84 20.45 7.63
C ALA A 621 -5.03 21.31 8.13
N GLN A 622 -5.73 22.03 7.25
CA GLN A 622 -6.94 22.78 7.61
C GLN A 622 -8.24 21.99 7.45
N PHE A 623 -8.15 20.80 6.83
CA PHE A 623 -9.33 20.00 6.49
C PHE A 623 -9.35 18.65 7.22
N GLN A 624 -10.55 18.12 7.44
CA GLN A 624 -10.74 16.74 7.92
C GLN A 624 -10.41 15.72 6.82
N MET A 625 -9.15 15.74 6.38
CA MET A 625 -8.61 14.81 5.38
C MET A 625 -7.37 14.13 5.90
N SER A 626 -7.23 12.86 5.57
CA SER A 626 -6.06 12.05 5.89
C SER A 626 -5.37 11.57 4.62
N LYS A 627 -4.05 11.59 4.57
CA LYS A 627 -3.25 11.08 3.45
C LYS A 627 -3.48 9.59 3.24
N GLN A 628 -3.53 8.86 4.35
CA GLN A 628 -3.64 7.40 4.39
C GLN A 628 -4.33 6.93 5.67
N ALA A 629 -4.58 5.62 5.79
CA ALA A 629 -5.18 5.03 6.96
C ALA A 629 -4.37 5.33 8.24
N ASP A 630 -5.03 5.87 9.26
CA ASP A 630 -4.51 6.13 10.62
C ASP A 630 -5.33 5.33 11.64
N VAL A 631 -6.48 5.82 12.06
CA VAL A 631 -7.39 5.09 12.98
C VAL A 631 -7.76 3.70 12.44
N ILE A 632 -8.05 3.61 11.14
CA ILE A 632 -8.40 2.35 10.47
C ILE A 632 -7.22 1.38 10.46
N LEU A 633 -6.00 1.88 10.36
CA LEU A 633 -4.80 1.05 10.43
C LEU A 633 -4.64 0.43 11.83
N ALA A 634 -4.87 1.20 12.91
CA ALA A 634 -4.86 0.66 14.27
C ALA A 634 -5.90 -0.46 14.44
N MET A 635 -7.10 -0.28 13.85
CA MET A 635 -8.16 -1.29 13.88
C MET A 635 -7.84 -2.55 13.07
N PHE A 636 -7.02 -2.43 12.04
CA PHE A 636 -6.53 -3.58 11.29
C PHE A 636 -5.42 -4.32 12.05
N LEU A 637 -4.40 -3.62 12.56
CA LEU A 637 -3.28 -4.26 13.25
C LEU A 637 -3.71 -4.98 14.53
N LEU A 638 -4.62 -4.39 15.29
CA LEU A 638 -5.13 -4.93 16.54
C LEU A 638 -6.62 -5.32 16.40
N ARG A 639 -6.87 -6.11 15.37
CA ARG A 639 -8.20 -6.42 14.81
C ARG A 639 -9.16 -7.06 15.82
N ASP A 640 -8.65 -7.89 16.69
CA ASP A 640 -9.43 -8.62 17.72
C ASP A 640 -9.86 -7.70 18.88
N GLN A 641 -9.29 -6.51 19.02
CA GLN A 641 -9.61 -5.55 20.09
C GLN A 641 -10.79 -4.63 19.76
N PHE A 642 -11.27 -4.63 18.52
CA PHE A 642 -12.36 -3.77 18.08
C PHE A 642 -13.57 -4.59 17.64
N SER A 643 -14.74 -4.22 18.11
CA SER A 643 -16.00 -4.81 17.66
C SER A 643 -16.29 -4.47 16.18
N LEU A 644 -17.08 -5.29 15.51
CA LEU A 644 -17.51 -5.02 14.14
C LEU A 644 -18.27 -3.70 14.01
N ASN A 645 -19.02 -3.29 15.06
CA ASN A 645 -19.75 -2.03 15.04
C ASN A 645 -18.81 -0.81 15.11
N GLU A 646 -17.78 -0.87 15.94
CA GLU A 646 -16.75 0.18 15.98
C GLU A 646 -16.04 0.29 14.63
N LYS A 647 -15.65 -0.84 14.03
CA LYS A 647 -15.04 -0.88 12.69
C LYS A 647 -15.96 -0.27 11.64
N LYS A 648 -17.26 -0.59 11.63
CA LYS A 648 -18.25 -0.02 10.71
C LYS A 648 -18.36 1.50 10.85
N ASN A 649 -18.47 2.01 12.08
CA ASN A 649 -18.59 3.44 12.32
C ASN A 649 -17.34 4.20 11.89
N ASN A 650 -16.16 3.70 12.28
CA ASN A 650 -14.88 4.34 11.94
C ASN A 650 -14.58 4.23 10.45
N TYR A 651 -14.83 3.07 9.81
CA TYR A 651 -14.64 2.92 8.38
C TYR A 651 -15.53 3.90 7.60
N ARG A 652 -16.83 3.97 7.93
CA ARG A 652 -17.76 4.93 7.33
C ARG A 652 -17.28 6.37 7.47
N PHE A 653 -16.73 6.75 8.63
CA PHE A 653 -16.25 8.10 8.90
C PHE A 653 -14.98 8.42 8.13
N TYR A 654 -13.94 7.56 8.22
CA TYR A 654 -12.61 7.85 7.66
C TYR A 654 -12.49 7.55 6.17
N GLU A 655 -13.25 6.60 5.64
CA GLU A 655 -13.20 6.26 4.21
C GLU A 655 -13.48 7.48 3.33
N GLN A 656 -14.48 8.27 3.68
CA GLN A 656 -14.86 9.49 2.96
C GLN A 656 -13.88 10.66 3.15
N ARG A 657 -12.98 10.56 4.12
CA ARG A 657 -12.01 11.58 4.52
C ARG A 657 -10.57 11.19 4.19
N THR A 658 -10.36 10.06 3.52
CA THR A 658 -9.02 9.61 3.13
C THR A 658 -8.75 9.94 1.67
N GLY A 659 -7.72 10.74 1.40
CA GLY A 659 -7.32 11.16 0.06
C GLY A 659 -6.57 10.10 -0.73
N HIS A 660 -6.11 9.01 -0.08
CA HIS A 660 -5.29 7.95 -0.68
C HIS A 660 -4.03 8.48 -1.40
N GLY A 661 -3.41 9.53 -0.86
CA GLY A 661 -2.15 10.10 -1.35
C GLY A 661 -0.92 9.20 -1.11
N SER A 662 -1.11 8.02 -0.54
CA SER A 662 -0.08 7.00 -0.30
C SER A 662 -0.47 5.68 -0.95
N SER A 663 0.48 4.99 -1.57
CA SER A 663 0.29 3.65 -2.12
C SER A 663 -0.08 2.59 -1.06
N LEU A 664 0.14 2.89 0.22
CA LEU A 664 -0.19 2.02 1.36
C LEU A 664 -1.68 2.06 1.75
N SER A 665 -2.37 3.15 1.39
CA SER A 665 -3.75 3.39 1.85
C SER A 665 -4.79 2.42 1.25
N PRO A 666 -4.81 2.16 -0.07
CA PRO A 666 -5.84 1.32 -0.69
C PRO A 666 -5.90 -0.10 -0.13
N CYS A 667 -4.76 -0.69 0.24
CA CYS A 667 -4.74 -2.07 0.73
C CYS A 667 -5.41 -2.20 2.10
N ILE A 668 -5.20 -1.27 3.03
CA ILE A 668 -5.86 -1.30 4.35
C ILE A 668 -7.37 -1.05 4.19
N HIS A 669 -7.74 -0.09 3.33
CA HIS A 669 -9.14 0.18 3.04
C HIS A 669 -9.85 -1.01 2.37
N SER A 670 -9.18 -1.75 1.48
CA SER A 670 -9.71 -2.99 0.88
C SER A 670 -10.04 -4.04 1.95
N ILE A 671 -9.10 -4.30 2.87
CA ILE A 671 -9.28 -5.29 3.94
C ILE A 671 -10.45 -4.89 4.84
N MET A 672 -10.46 -3.64 5.28
CA MET A 672 -11.50 -3.14 6.16
C MET A 672 -12.87 -3.06 5.48
N ALA A 673 -12.93 -2.69 4.18
CA ALA A 673 -14.15 -2.73 3.38
C ALA A 673 -14.74 -4.16 3.32
N SER A 674 -13.89 -5.15 3.07
CA SER A 674 -14.29 -6.57 3.09
C SER A 674 -14.89 -6.96 4.45
N GLU A 675 -14.24 -6.59 5.56
CA GLU A 675 -14.67 -6.93 6.91
C GLU A 675 -16.00 -6.25 7.31
N VAL A 676 -16.20 -5.00 6.87
CA VAL A 676 -17.44 -4.28 7.19
C VAL A 676 -18.59 -4.56 6.22
N GLY A 677 -18.34 -5.39 5.17
CA GLY A 677 -19.37 -5.85 4.24
C GLY A 677 -19.54 -4.97 2.99
N ARG A 678 -18.54 -4.16 2.63
CA ARG A 678 -18.48 -3.35 1.38
C ARG A 678 -17.61 -4.05 0.35
N HIS A 679 -18.10 -5.17 -0.16
CA HIS A 679 -17.27 -6.09 -0.95
C HIS A 679 -16.89 -5.55 -2.33
N ASN A 680 -17.76 -4.77 -2.98
CA ASN A 680 -17.44 -4.12 -4.26
C ASN A 680 -16.31 -3.09 -4.08
N GLN A 681 -16.39 -2.27 -3.03
CA GLN A 681 -15.33 -1.32 -2.69
C GLN A 681 -14.02 -2.02 -2.33
N ALA A 682 -14.09 -3.15 -1.61
CA ALA A 682 -12.91 -3.96 -1.30
C ALA A 682 -12.20 -4.46 -2.56
N TYR A 683 -12.97 -4.94 -3.56
CA TYR A 683 -12.43 -5.38 -4.84
C TYR A 683 -11.81 -4.24 -5.65
N GLU A 684 -12.46 -3.08 -5.70
CA GLU A 684 -11.93 -1.91 -6.40
C GLU A 684 -10.59 -1.45 -5.81
N TYR A 685 -10.47 -1.36 -4.48
CA TYR A 685 -9.20 -1.03 -3.82
C TYR A 685 -8.13 -2.10 -4.03
N TYR A 686 -8.51 -3.38 -4.03
CA TYR A 686 -7.60 -4.49 -4.35
C TYR A 686 -7.06 -4.36 -5.79
N LEU A 687 -7.96 -4.17 -6.77
CA LEU A 687 -7.55 -4.03 -8.17
C LEU A 687 -6.67 -2.78 -8.38
N TYR A 688 -6.97 -1.68 -7.67
CA TYR A 688 -6.11 -0.51 -7.67
C TYR A 688 -4.71 -0.84 -7.14
N ALA A 689 -4.60 -1.45 -5.95
CA ALA A 689 -3.32 -1.77 -5.30
C ALA A 689 -2.51 -2.79 -6.10
N SER A 690 -3.15 -3.86 -6.62
CA SER A 690 -2.47 -4.93 -7.37
C SER A 690 -1.91 -4.46 -8.72
N ARG A 691 -2.39 -3.34 -9.24
CA ARG A 691 -2.00 -2.82 -10.55
C ARG A 691 -1.36 -1.43 -10.49
N ILE A 692 -1.05 -0.93 -9.31
CA ILE A 692 -0.50 0.42 -9.12
C ILE A 692 0.74 0.66 -9.98
N ASP A 693 1.64 -0.33 -10.08
CA ASP A 693 2.86 -0.27 -10.85
C ASP A 693 2.67 -0.73 -12.30
N LEU A 694 1.96 -1.83 -12.54
CA LEU A 694 1.75 -2.38 -13.88
C LEU A 694 0.99 -1.42 -14.80
N ASP A 695 0.06 -0.63 -14.26
CA ASP A 695 -0.72 0.36 -15.00
C ASP A 695 -0.23 1.80 -14.71
N ASN A 696 0.89 1.97 -13.97
CA ASN A 696 1.47 3.26 -13.58
C ASN A 696 0.40 4.27 -13.09
N ARG A 697 -0.45 3.81 -12.17
CA ARG A 697 -1.65 4.56 -11.77
C ARG A 697 -1.36 5.89 -11.09
N ASN A 698 -0.30 5.94 -10.28
CA ASN A 698 0.13 7.17 -9.59
C ASN A 698 1.14 7.98 -10.42
N ASN A 699 1.42 7.60 -11.66
CA ASN A 699 2.45 8.21 -12.52
C ASN A 699 3.84 8.30 -11.88
N ASN A 700 4.16 7.41 -10.93
CA ASN A 700 5.42 7.41 -10.19
C ASN A 700 6.12 6.04 -10.14
N THR A 701 5.72 5.08 -10.97
CA THR A 701 6.40 3.77 -11.08
C THR A 701 7.85 3.91 -11.56
N TYR A 702 8.16 4.98 -12.29
CA TYR A 702 9.55 5.31 -12.70
C TYR A 702 10.51 5.46 -11.52
N GLU A 703 10.02 5.90 -10.36
CA GLU A 703 10.77 6.03 -9.10
C GLU A 703 11.18 4.69 -8.49
N GLY A 704 10.58 3.60 -8.95
CA GLY A 704 10.69 2.23 -8.45
C GLY A 704 9.34 1.66 -8.00
N LEU A 705 9.25 0.34 -7.94
CA LEU A 705 8.06 -0.42 -7.56
C LEU A 705 7.65 -0.13 -6.11
N HIS A 706 6.36 -0.26 -5.79
CA HIS A 706 5.80 -0.06 -4.46
C HIS A 706 5.76 -1.37 -3.66
N ILE A 707 6.92 -1.83 -3.17
CA ILE A 707 7.08 -3.15 -2.52
C ILE A 707 6.14 -3.33 -1.32
N SER A 708 5.97 -2.30 -0.48
CA SER A 708 5.07 -2.37 0.67
C SER A 708 3.59 -2.45 0.26
N SER A 709 3.19 -1.78 -0.82
CA SER A 709 1.85 -1.91 -1.41
C SER A 709 1.62 -3.30 -2.03
N MET A 710 2.67 -3.90 -2.61
CA MET A 710 2.60 -5.28 -3.11
C MET A 710 2.33 -6.28 -1.98
N ALA A 711 2.98 -6.11 -0.82
CA ALA A 711 2.69 -6.91 0.37
C ALA A 711 1.26 -6.65 0.88
N GLY A 712 0.80 -5.40 0.87
CA GLY A 712 -0.59 -5.02 1.14
C GLY A 712 -1.58 -5.70 0.19
N THR A 713 -1.23 -5.86 -1.09
CA THR A 713 -2.05 -6.58 -2.08
C THR A 713 -2.20 -8.06 -1.72
N TRP A 714 -1.13 -8.71 -1.26
CA TRP A 714 -1.21 -10.06 -0.73
C TRP A 714 -2.16 -10.14 0.48
N MET A 715 -2.05 -9.17 1.41
CA MET A 715 -2.94 -9.08 2.56
C MET A 715 -4.41 -8.87 2.14
N ASN A 716 -4.69 -8.15 1.05
CA ASN A 716 -6.06 -7.99 0.54
C ASN A 716 -6.69 -9.34 0.20
N VAL A 717 -5.93 -10.24 -0.45
CA VAL A 717 -6.44 -11.58 -0.77
C VAL A 717 -6.58 -12.43 0.49
N VAL A 718 -5.56 -12.49 1.33
CA VAL A 718 -5.49 -13.42 2.46
C VAL A 718 -6.28 -12.90 3.67
N CYS A 719 -6.07 -11.64 4.08
CA CYS A 719 -6.71 -11.05 5.25
C CYS A 719 -8.04 -10.36 4.92
N GLY A 720 -8.19 -9.84 3.69
CA GLY A 720 -9.42 -9.23 3.19
C GLY A 720 -10.41 -10.29 2.70
N PHE A 721 -10.21 -10.81 1.50
CA PHE A 721 -11.15 -11.78 0.89
C PHE A 721 -11.09 -13.16 1.54
N GLY A 722 -9.91 -13.61 2.00
CA GLY A 722 -9.75 -14.82 2.80
C GLY A 722 -10.26 -14.68 4.24
N GLY A 723 -10.48 -13.46 4.68
CA GLY A 723 -10.96 -13.12 6.03
C GLY A 723 -10.06 -13.64 7.14
N MET A 724 -8.76 -13.83 6.87
CA MET A 724 -7.81 -14.34 7.86
C MET A 724 -7.51 -13.26 8.91
N ALA A 725 -7.75 -13.59 10.19
CA ALA A 725 -7.35 -12.80 11.35
C ALA A 725 -6.46 -13.65 12.26
N TYR A 726 -5.36 -13.06 12.72
CA TYR A 726 -4.25 -13.77 13.37
C TYR A 726 -3.71 -13.07 14.64
N ASP A 727 -4.28 -11.96 15.02
CA ASP A 727 -3.91 -11.19 16.23
C ASP A 727 -4.62 -11.68 17.51
N GLY A 728 -5.62 -12.53 17.37
CA GLY A 728 -6.33 -13.18 18.48
C GLY A 728 -5.75 -14.54 18.86
N PRO A 729 -6.26 -15.20 19.91
CA PRO A 729 -5.69 -16.43 20.46
C PRO A 729 -5.80 -17.64 19.51
N ILE A 730 -6.67 -17.59 18.53
CA ILE A 730 -6.93 -18.66 17.55
C ILE A 730 -7.00 -18.04 16.16
N LEU A 731 -6.36 -18.70 15.19
CA LEU A 731 -6.44 -18.33 13.78
C LEU A 731 -7.89 -18.38 13.29
N LYS A 732 -8.37 -17.32 12.67
CA LYS A 732 -9.75 -17.21 12.17
C LYS A 732 -9.76 -17.02 10.66
N PHE A 733 -10.80 -17.55 10.02
CA PHE A 733 -11.08 -17.33 8.60
C PHE A 733 -12.57 -17.00 8.43
N ALA A 734 -12.84 -15.97 7.64
CA ALA A 734 -14.20 -15.59 7.23
C ALA A 734 -14.20 -15.21 5.75
N PRO A 735 -13.94 -16.17 4.84
CA PRO A 735 -13.75 -15.89 3.43
C PRO A 735 -14.99 -15.31 2.74
N VAL A 736 -14.75 -14.40 1.80
CA VAL A 736 -15.74 -13.81 0.91
C VAL A 736 -15.23 -13.89 -0.52
N LEU A 737 -16.04 -14.40 -1.44
CA LEU A 737 -15.67 -14.44 -2.86
C LEU A 737 -16.10 -13.14 -3.54
N PRO A 738 -15.21 -12.34 -4.16
CA PRO A 738 -15.60 -11.24 -5.04
C PRO A 738 -16.49 -11.71 -6.18
N ASP A 739 -17.40 -10.87 -6.64
CA ASP A 739 -18.34 -11.22 -7.71
C ASP A 739 -17.65 -11.47 -9.05
N GLU A 740 -16.51 -10.81 -9.28
CA GLU A 740 -15.66 -10.94 -10.46
C GLU A 740 -14.93 -12.28 -10.54
N TRP A 741 -14.75 -12.97 -9.38
CA TRP A 741 -14.02 -14.22 -9.32
C TRP A 741 -14.95 -15.43 -9.33
N GLN A 742 -14.49 -16.50 -9.94
CA GLN A 742 -15.18 -17.80 -9.88
C GLN A 742 -14.69 -18.63 -8.69
N LYS A 743 -13.40 -18.51 -8.39
CA LYS A 743 -12.69 -19.25 -7.34
C LYS A 743 -11.38 -18.53 -7.01
N PHE A 744 -10.94 -18.60 -5.77
CA PHE A 744 -9.53 -18.31 -5.44
C PHE A 744 -9.00 -19.30 -4.39
N SER A 745 -7.67 -19.45 -4.35
CA SER A 745 -7.02 -20.24 -3.32
C SER A 745 -5.68 -19.63 -2.90
N PHE A 746 -5.32 -19.83 -1.64
CA PHE A 746 -4.06 -19.38 -1.08
C PHE A 746 -3.51 -20.39 -0.07
N LYS A 747 -2.22 -20.26 0.25
CA LYS A 747 -1.54 -21.07 1.26
C LYS A 747 -0.92 -20.15 2.31
N VAL A 748 -0.90 -20.59 3.56
CA VAL A 748 -0.26 -19.88 4.68
C VAL A 748 0.46 -20.88 5.60
N VAL A 749 1.60 -20.45 6.14
CA VAL A 749 2.34 -21.18 7.16
C VAL A 749 1.89 -20.70 8.55
N TYR A 750 1.46 -21.59 9.41
CA TYR A 750 1.09 -21.27 10.79
C TYR A 750 1.59 -22.36 11.74
N LYS A 751 2.40 -21.96 12.74
CA LYS A 751 2.99 -22.89 13.73
C LYS A 751 3.63 -24.13 13.07
N GLY A 752 4.38 -23.91 11.97
CA GLY A 752 5.08 -24.96 11.23
C GLY A 752 4.20 -25.80 10.29
N SER A 753 2.91 -25.56 10.22
CA SER A 753 1.98 -26.26 9.31
C SER A 753 1.64 -25.38 8.11
N VAL A 754 1.56 -25.97 6.92
CA VAL A 754 1.11 -25.31 5.69
C VAL A 754 -0.38 -25.58 5.51
N ILE A 755 -1.20 -24.54 5.57
CA ILE A 755 -2.64 -24.60 5.41
C ILE A 755 -2.98 -24.07 4.01
N LYS A 756 -3.83 -24.81 3.29
CA LYS A 756 -4.44 -24.35 2.03
C LYS A 756 -5.92 -24.05 2.26
N ILE A 757 -6.35 -22.87 1.81
CA ILE A 757 -7.76 -22.46 1.77
C ILE A 757 -8.15 -22.30 0.29
N THR A 758 -9.32 -22.80 -0.08
CA THR A 758 -9.90 -22.65 -1.41
C THR A 758 -11.34 -22.16 -1.26
N VAL A 759 -11.65 -21.03 -1.88
CA VAL A 759 -12.96 -20.39 -1.83
C VAL A 759 -13.59 -20.46 -3.20
N ALA A 760 -14.75 -21.07 -3.31
CA ALA A 760 -15.57 -21.17 -4.50
C ALA A 760 -16.96 -20.60 -4.22
N ARG A 761 -17.83 -20.50 -5.22
CA ARG A 761 -19.15 -19.86 -5.08
C ARG A 761 -20.07 -20.50 -4.03
N ASP A 762 -19.95 -21.79 -3.80
CA ASP A 762 -20.83 -22.55 -2.92
C ASP A 762 -20.17 -23.02 -1.61
N LYS A 763 -18.83 -23.06 -1.59
CA LYS A 763 -18.09 -23.66 -0.46
C LYS A 763 -16.71 -23.09 -0.24
N VAL A 764 -16.24 -23.23 1.00
CA VAL A 764 -14.84 -23.03 1.38
C VAL A 764 -14.25 -24.40 1.73
N SER A 765 -13.21 -24.82 0.99
CA SER A 765 -12.42 -26.02 1.32
C SER A 765 -11.14 -25.62 2.05
N TYR A 766 -10.70 -26.44 2.99
CA TYR A 766 -9.51 -26.22 3.78
C TYR A 766 -8.78 -27.53 4.10
N GLN A 767 -7.44 -27.47 4.15
CA GLN A 767 -6.58 -28.64 4.34
C GLN A 767 -5.20 -28.22 4.87
N VAL A 768 -4.60 -29.05 5.73
CA VAL A 768 -3.14 -29.01 6.01
C VAL A 768 -2.42 -29.79 4.92
N ILE A 769 -1.57 -29.10 4.14
CA ILE A 769 -0.77 -29.71 3.08
C ILE A 769 0.48 -30.42 3.67
N SER A 770 1.06 -29.81 4.72
CA SER A 770 2.19 -30.39 5.46
C SER A 770 2.19 -29.88 6.89
N GLY A 771 2.71 -30.67 7.81
CA GLY A 771 2.74 -30.35 9.24
C GLY A 771 1.62 -31.04 10.03
N ASN A 772 1.32 -30.50 11.21
CA ASN A 772 0.32 -31.01 12.15
C ASN A 772 -1.08 -30.40 11.91
N SER A 773 -2.12 -31.04 12.45
CA SER A 773 -3.47 -30.44 12.46
C SER A 773 -3.46 -29.08 13.21
N VAL A 774 -4.32 -28.17 12.76
CA VAL A 774 -4.41 -26.81 13.29
C VAL A 774 -5.84 -26.52 13.76
N LYS A 775 -5.98 -26.09 15.01
CA LYS A 775 -7.25 -25.55 15.52
C LYS A 775 -7.43 -24.13 15.01
N ALA A 776 -8.59 -23.87 14.44
CA ALA A 776 -8.94 -22.57 13.86
C ALA A 776 -10.44 -22.29 14.01
N LYS A 777 -10.87 -21.09 13.62
CA LYS A 777 -12.29 -20.77 13.45
C LYS A 777 -12.61 -20.48 11.99
N MET A 778 -13.75 -20.96 11.54
CA MET A 778 -14.32 -20.65 10.24
C MET A 778 -15.71 -20.04 10.45
N TYR A 779 -15.90 -18.77 10.15
CA TYR A 779 -17.14 -18.02 10.44
C TYR A 779 -17.64 -18.23 11.89
N ASP A 780 -16.82 -18.00 12.88
CA ASP A 780 -17.09 -18.18 14.32
C ASP A 780 -17.29 -19.64 14.79
N LYS A 781 -17.25 -20.64 13.91
CA LYS A 781 -17.32 -22.06 14.28
C LYS A 781 -15.91 -22.61 14.50
N ASP A 782 -15.71 -23.29 15.62
CA ASP A 782 -14.47 -24.01 15.89
C ASP A 782 -14.31 -25.15 14.89
N ILE A 783 -13.14 -25.24 14.27
CA ILE A 783 -12.75 -26.29 13.32
C ILE A 783 -11.37 -26.82 13.66
N GLU A 784 -11.11 -28.07 13.25
CA GLU A 784 -9.74 -28.59 13.19
C GLU A 784 -9.38 -28.86 11.73
N ILE A 785 -8.37 -28.15 11.23
CA ILE A 785 -7.85 -28.33 9.88
C ILE A 785 -6.86 -29.48 9.90
N THR A 786 -7.15 -30.55 9.14
CA THR A 786 -6.35 -31.77 9.09
C THR A 786 -5.74 -31.99 7.71
N SER A 787 -4.96 -33.08 7.54
CA SER A 787 -4.42 -33.46 6.23
C SER A 787 -5.49 -33.90 5.22
N LYS A 788 -6.69 -34.25 5.69
CA LYS A 788 -7.83 -34.55 4.82
C LYS A 788 -8.54 -33.23 4.43
N GLU A 789 -8.83 -33.06 3.15
CA GLU A 789 -9.62 -31.89 2.70
C GLU A 789 -11.02 -31.93 3.33
N GLN A 790 -11.40 -30.82 3.93
CA GLN A 790 -12.69 -30.58 4.56
C GLN A 790 -13.33 -29.35 3.92
N SER A 791 -14.64 -29.19 4.05
CA SER A 791 -15.32 -28.02 3.51
C SER A 791 -16.51 -27.59 4.36
N VAL A 792 -16.84 -26.30 4.26
CA VAL A 792 -18.06 -25.69 4.79
C VAL A 792 -18.76 -24.94 3.68
N THR A 793 -20.10 -24.86 3.74
CA THR A 793 -20.88 -24.02 2.83
C THR A 793 -20.69 -22.56 3.20
N LEU A 794 -20.62 -21.67 2.21
CA LEU A 794 -20.63 -20.22 2.49
C LEU A 794 -21.94 -19.85 3.21
N PRO A 795 -21.88 -18.95 4.21
CA PRO A 795 -23.08 -18.42 4.84
C PRO A 795 -24.03 -17.75 3.81
N ASP A 796 -25.34 -17.90 4.01
CA ASP A 796 -26.36 -17.29 3.13
C ASP A 796 -26.17 -15.78 2.97
N SER A 797 -25.67 -15.08 3.99
CA SER A 797 -25.33 -13.66 3.95
C SER A 797 -24.27 -13.30 2.90
N PHE A 798 -23.42 -14.27 2.51
CA PHE A 798 -22.42 -14.08 1.46
C PHE A 798 -22.88 -14.59 0.09
N LEU A 799 -23.77 -15.62 0.08
CA LEU A 799 -24.34 -16.17 -1.16
C LEU A 799 -25.44 -15.27 -1.74
N LYS A 800 -26.21 -14.62 -0.88
CA LYS A 800 -27.37 -13.79 -1.22
C LYS A 800 -27.13 -12.33 -0.83
N ARG A 801 -25.91 -11.83 -1.13
CA ARG A 801 -25.60 -10.42 -0.88
C ARG A 801 -26.55 -9.52 -1.67
N PRO A 802 -27.15 -8.51 -1.01
CA PRO A 802 -27.93 -7.53 -1.76
C PRO A 802 -27.02 -6.80 -2.74
N LYS A 803 -27.52 -6.57 -3.95
CA LYS A 803 -26.92 -5.74 -4.99
C LYS A 803 -27.76 -4.51 -5.16
N LEU A 804 -27.21 -3.46 -5.73
CA LEU A 804 -27.97 -2.27 -6.06
C LEU A 804 -29.02 -2.61 -7.12
N GLU A 805 -30.31 -2.51 -6.78
CA GLU A 805 -31.45 -2.73 -7.69
C GLU A 805 -32.33 -1.50 -7.80
N ALA A 806 -32.33 -0.62 -6.79
CA ALA A 806 -33.13 0.60 -6.81
C ALA A 806 -32.47 1.78 -6.07
N VAL A 807 -32.79 3.00 -6.52
CA VAL A 807 -32.44 4.24 -5.85
C VAL A 807 -33.70 5.04 -5.56
N VAL A 808 -33.89 5.41 -4.30
CA VAL A 808 -35.02 6.20 -3.81
C VAL A 808 -34.55 7.60 -3.49
N PHE A 809 -35.07 8.59 -4.16
CA PHE A 809 -34.71 10.00 -4.01
C PHE A 809 -35.71 10.69 -3.08
N ASP A 810 -35.23 11.40 -2.04
CA ASP A 810 -36.03 12.46 -1.46
C ASP A 810 -36.26 13.54 -2.52
N LEU A 811 -37.28 14.35 -2.34
CA LEU A 811 -37.63 15.40 -3.30
C LEU A 811 -36.97 16.73 -2.96
N ASP A 812 -37.23 17.19 -1.74
CA ASP A 812 -36.85 18.52 -1.25
C ASP A 812 -35.40 18.55 -0.79
N GLY A 813 -34.51 19.27 -1.46
CA GLY A 813 -33.07 19.31 -1.16
C GLY A 813 -32.25 18.25 -1.90
N VAL A 814 -32.89 17.30 -2.59
CA VAL A 814 -32.24 16.25 -3.40
C VAL A 814 -32.58 16.40 -4.88
N VAL A 815 -33.86 16.39 -5.25
CA VAL A 815 -34.28 16.57 -6.66
C VAL A 815 -34.45 18.04 -7.00
N VAL A 816 -34.97 18.83 -6.07
CA VAL A 816 -35.22 20.28 -6.23
C VAL A 816 -34.98 21.01 -4.90
N ASP A 817 -34.44 22.20 -4.94
CA ASP A 817 -34.28 23.06 -3.75
C ASP A 817 -35.56 23.86 -3.48
N THR A 818 -36.52 23.25 -2.81
CA THR A 818 -37.69 23.95 -2.28
C THR A 818 -37.52 24.45 -0.85
N ALA A 819 -36.39 24.20 -0.22
CA ALA A 819 -36.09 24.60 1.17
C ALA A 819 -36.26 26.11 1.38
N LYS A 820 -35.81 26.91 0.43
CA LYS A 820 -36.00 28.37 0.44
C LYS A 820 -37.48 28.79 0.35
N ILE A 821 -38.29 28.04 -0.38
CA ILE A 821 -39.73 28.28 -0.51
C ILE A 821 -40.43 27.89 0.80
N HIS A 822 -40.06 26.75 1.37
CA HIS A 822 -40.52 26.29 2.70
C HIS A 822 -40.18 27.30 3.78
N TYR A 823 -38.92 27.77 3.85
CA TYR A 823 -38.48 28.79 4.79
C TYR A 823 -39.28 30.06 4.70
N LYS A 824 -39.46 30.61 3.50
CA LYS A 824 -40.26 31.81 3.26
C LYS A 824 -41.71 31.63 3.72
N ALA A 825 -42.35 30.52 3.42
CA ALA A 825 -43.70 30.22 3.81
C ALA A 825 -43.89 30.09 5.32
N TRP A 826 -42.94 29.41 6.00
CA TRP A 826 -42.94 29.32 7.47
C TRP A 826 -42.58 30.67 8.12
N LYS A 827 -41.65 31.41 7.55
CA LYS A 827 -41.25 32.74 8.03
C LYS A 827 -42.41 33.70 8.00
N GLN A 828 -43.16 33.74 6.88
CA GLN A 828 -44.36 34.54 6.75
C GLN A 828 -45.42 34.21 7.81
N MET A 829 -45.65 32.92 8.06
CA MET A 829 -46.60 32.49 9.09
C MET A 829 -46.09 32.88 10.51
N ALA A 830 -44.87 32.61 10.84
CA ALA A 830 -44.25 32.90 12.13
C ALA A 830 -44.25 34.42 12.42
N ASP A 831 -43.88 35.25 11.43
CA ASP A 831 -43.89 36.70 11.50
C ASP A 831 -45.30 37.27 11.76
N ALA A 832 -46.30 36.68 11.05
CA ALA A 832 -47.71 37.07 11.25
C ALA A 832 -48.21 36.78 12.67
N GLU A 833 -47.67 35.73 13.32
CA GLU A 833 -48.01 35.37 14.71
C GLU A 833 -47.08 36.02 15.74
N GLY A 834 -46.05 36.76 15.31
CA GLY A 834 -45.04 37.36 16.17
C GLY A 834 -44.08 36.33 16.81
N ILE A 835 -43.85 35.21 16.15
CA ILE A 835 -42.98 34.12 16.61
C ILE A 835 -41.61 34.28 15.95
N TYR A 836 -40.53 34.23 16.74
CA TYR A 836 -39.19 34.23 16.19
C TYR A 836 -38.89 32.97 15.39
N PHE A 837 -38.47 33.11 14.14
CA PHE A 837 -38.12 32.02 13.24
C PHE A 837 -36.95 32.43 12.36
N ASP A 838 -35.90 31.62 12.35
CA ASP A 838 -34.67 31.80 11.59
C ASP A 838 -34.26 30.52 10.84
N GLU A 839 -33.17 30.60 10.11
CA GLU A 839 -32.64 29.46 9.33
C GLU A 839 -32.23 28.27 10.23
N ARG A 840 -31.73 28.53 11.47
CA ARG A 840 -31.36 27.49 12.43
C ARG A 840 -32.57 26.66 12.88
N ILE A 841 -33.71 27.35 13.10
CA ILE A 841 -34.94 26.69 13.45
C ILE A 841 -35.47 25.90 12.25
N ASN A 842 -35.34 26.47 11.02
CA ASN A 842 -35.77 25.82 9.80
C ASN A 842 -35.02 24.51 9.54
N GLU A 843 -33.73 24.40 9.89
CA GLU A 843 -32.99 23.14 9.77
C GLU A 843 -33.66 21.98 10.53
N ARG A 844 -34.30 22.26 11.70
CA ARG A 844 -35.03 21.24 12.46
C ARG A 844 -36.35 20.80 11.82
N LEU A 845 -36.81 21.53 10.79
CA LEU A 845 -38.08 21.24 10.09
C LEU A 845 -37.86 20.37 8.85
N LYS A 846 -36.63 20.17 8.41
CA LYS A 846 -36.32 19.39 7.23
C LYS A 846 -36.71 17.92 7.40
N GLY A 847 -37.40 17.37 6.40
CA GLY A 847 -37.85 15.97 6.42
C GLY A 847 -38.99 15.65 7.40
N VAL A 848 -39.50 16.65 8.11
CA VAL A 848 -40.54 16.51 9.15
C VAL A 848 -41.93 16.90 8.62
N GLY A 849 -42.97 16.27 9.15
CA GLY A 849 -44.36 16.54 8.72
C GLY A 849 -44.79 17.95 9.07
N ARG A 850 -45.82 18.47 8.36
CA ARG A 850 -46.29 19.85 8.49
C ARG A 850 -46.73 20.22 9.92
N MET A 851 -47.49 19.34 10.60
CA MET A 851 -47.97 19.59 11.95
C MET A 851 -46.85 19.54 12.98
N GLU A 852 -45.94 18.59 12.82
CA GLU A 852 -44.75 18.47 13.68
C GLU A 852 -43.81 19.68 13.49
N SER A 853 -43.59 20.14 12.24
CA SER A 853 -42.87 21.38 11.95
C SER A 853 -43.49 22.59 12.63
N LEU A 854 -44.84 22.71 12.61
CA LEU A 854 -45.56 23.77 13.31
C LEU A 854 -45.34 23.68 14.84
N GLN A 855 -45.36 22.48 15.41
CA GLN A 855 -45.11 22.29 16.84
C GLN A 855 -43.70 22.77 17.24
N ILE A 856 -42.70 22.49 16.45
CA ILE A 856 -41.33 22.97 16.66
C ILE A 856 -41.25 24.49 16.62
N ILE A 857 -41.97 25.15 15.74
CA ILE A 857 -42.07 26.61 15.68
C ILE A 857 -42.79 27.15 16.93
N MET A 858 -43.89 26.48 17.36
CA MET A 858 -44.70 26.88 18.52
C MET A 858 -43.96 26.74 19.85
N GLU A 859 -42.87 25.99 19.96
CA GLU A 859 -41.99 25.96 21.15
C GLU A 859 -41.58 27.38 21.62
N ARG A 860 -41.62 28.36 20.71
CA ARG A 860 -41.21 29.76 20.94
C ARG A 860 -42.38 30.73 21.02
N SER A 861 -43.60 30.22 20.91
CA SER A 861 -44.77 31.06 21.03
C SER A 861 -45.06 31.34 22.49
N THR A 862 -45.44 32.59 22.79
CA THR A 862 -45.97 32.99 24.11
C THR A 862 -47.48 32.87 24.18
N LYS A 863 -48.16 32.60 23.04
CA LYS A 863 -49.61 32.40 22.94
C LYS A 863 -49.94 30.90 23.01
N GLN A 864 -51.13 30.62 23.54
CA GLN A 864 -51.69 29.29 23.48
C GLN A 864 -52.66 29.19 22.31
N TYR A 865 -52.60 28.09 21.57
CA TYR A 865 -53.44 27.84 20.40
C TYR A 865 -54.31 26.59 20.62
N SER A 866 -55.56 26.66 20.23
CA SER A 866 -56.38 25.45 20.13
C SER A 866 -55.96 24.60 18.93
N GLN A 867 -56.27 23.32 18.96
CA GLN A 867 -55.96 22.41 17.84
C GLN A 867 -56.46 22.92 16.48
N LYS A 868 -57.65 23.48 16.46
CA LYS A 868 -58.23 24.09 15.22
C LYS A 868 -57.42 25.27 14.73
N GLN A 869 -56.93 26.14 15.62
CA GLN A 869 -56.08 27.28 15.21
C GLN A 869 -54.73 26.83 14.65
N LEU A 870 -54.15 25.76 15.26
CA LEU A 870 -52.90 25.18 14.71
C LEU A 870 -53.14 24.59 13.32
N GLU A 871 -54.27 23.93 13.07
CA GLU A 871 -54.64 23.40 11.75
C GLU A 871 -54.86 24.56 10.73
N GLU A 872 -55.52 25.65 11.12
CA GLU A 872 -55.69 26.84 10.27
C GLU A 872 -54.35 27.52 9.95
N LEU A 873 -53.41 27.63 10.90
CA LEU A 873 -52.08 28.17 10.64
C LEU A 873 -51.26 27.27 9.69
N ALA A 874 -51.34 25.98 9.88
CA ALA A 874 -50.69 25.01 9.00
C ALA A 874 -51.24 25.06 7.59
N GLU A 875 -52.57 25.26 7.44
CA GLU A 875 -53.26 25.39 6.15
C GLU A 875 -52.90 26.72 5.46
N ASN A 876 -52.91 27.85 6.19
CA ASN A 876 -52.50 29.15 5.67
C ASN A 876 -51.03 29.12 5.16
N LYS A 877 -50.13 28.54 5.93
CA LYS A 877 -48.74 28.31 5.47
C LYS A 877 -48.71 27.49 4.17
N ASN A 878 -49.50 26.42 4.13
CA ASN A 878 -49.54 25.56 2.93
C ASN A 878 -50.06 26.31 1.70
N ASN A 879 -51.12 27.12 1.86
CA ASN A 879 -51.69 27.92 0.76
C ASN A 879 -50.64 28.92 0.23
N ASN A 880 -49.87 29.55 1.09
CA ASN A 880 -48.77 30.43 0.71
C ASN A 880 -47.67 29.63 -0.01
N TYR A 881 -47.31 28.49 0.52
CA TYR A 881 -46.34 27.60 -0.10
C TYR A 881 -46.75 27.14 -1.50
N VAL A 882 -47.99 26.68 -1.69
CA VAL A 882 -48.54 26.23 -2.96
C VAL A 882 -48.54 27.34 -4.03
N LYS A 883 -48.83 28.60 -3.64
CA LYS A 883 -48.69 29.75 -4.55
C LYS A 883 -47.25 30.00 -4.97
N MET A 884 -46.30 29.81 -4.05
CA MET A 884 -44.87 29.95 -4.36
C MET A 884 -44.35 28.83 -5.28
N LEU A 885 -44.97 27.63 -5.29
CA LEU A 885 -44.59 26.54 -6.21
C LEU A 885 -44.91 26.83 -7.67
N ASP A 886 -45.81 27.79 -7.97
CA ASP A 886 -46.19 28.10 -9.35
C ASP A 886 -45.05 28.71 -10.17
N ILE A 887 -43.98 29.21 -9.54
CA ILE A 887 -42.78 29.72 -10.21
C ILE A 887 -41.75 28.65 -10.57
N LEU A 888 -41.91 27.42 -10.08
CA LEU A 888 -40.96 26.34 -10.38
C LEU A 888 -40.94 25.98 -11.88
N THR A 889 -39.76 25.72 -12.38
CA THR A 889 -39.47 25.35 -13.76
C THR A 889 -38.54 24.15 -13.80
N PRO A 890 -38.40 23.43 -14.89
CA PRO A 890 -37.42 22.37 -15.07
C PRO A 890 -35.96 22.77 -14.81
N GLY A 891 -35.67 24.09 -14.85
CA GLY A 891 -34.33 24.63 -14.50
C GLY A 891 -34.01 24.64 -13.01
N ASP A 892 -35.03 24.44 -12.15
CA ASP A 892 -34.86 24.37 -10.69
C ASP A 892 -34.49 22.97 -10.18
N ILE A 893 -34.38 21.97 -11.08
CA ILE A 893 -33.87 20.63 -10.76
C ILE A 893 -32.38 20.76 -10.38
N LEU A 894 -31.99 20.14 -9.27
CA LEU A 894 -30.60 20.20 -8.81
C LEU A 894 -29.62 19.59 -9.82
N PRO A 895 -28.40 20.15 -9.91
CA PRO A 895 -27.39 19.74 -10.89
C PRO A 895 -27.08 18.24 -10.85
N GLY A 896 -27.00 17.58 -12.02
CA GLY A 896 -26.62 16.17 -12.15
C GLY A 896 -27.78 15.17 -12.00
N ILE A 897 -28.94 15.58 -11.48
CA ILE A 897 -30.06 14.65 -11.20
C ILE A 897 -30.62 14.01 -12.49
N ARG A 898 -30.83 14.80 -13.56
CA ARG A 898 -31.39 14.26 -14.81
C ARG A 898 -30.47 13.24 -15.45
N GLU A 899 -29.20 13.58 -15.52
CA GLU A 899 -28.13 12.73 -16.07
C GLU A 899 -27.99 11.44 -15.25
N PHE A 900 -28.00 11.57 -13.93
CA PHE A 900 -27.86 10.44 -13.03
C PHE A 900 -29.05 9.48 -13.08
N VAL A 901 -30.28 9.98 -13.06
CA VAL A 901 -31.49 9.14 -13.19
C VAL A 901 -31.49 8.40 -14.53
N LYS A 902 -31.05 9.08 -15.61
CA LYS A 902 -30.92 8.45 -16.93
C LYS A 902 -29.88 7.32 -16.89
N ASP A 903 -28.70 7.56 -16.31
CA ASP A 903 -27.62 6.55 -16.19
C ASP A 903 -28.07 5.32 -15.39
N LEU A 904 -28.80 5.52 -14.28
CA LEU A 904 -29.40 4.45 -13.50
C LEU A 904 -30.35 3.59 -14.34
N ARG A 905 -31.27 4.23 -15.08
CA ARG A 905 -32.24 3.52 -15.90
C ARG A 905 -31.60 2.78 -17.06
N ASP A 906 -30.58 3.37 -17.71
CA ASP A 906 -29.84 2.72 -18.78
C ASP A 906 -29.11 1.45 -18.27
N LYS A 907 -28.78 1.41 -16.97
CA LYS A 907 -28.19 0.25 -16.26
C LYS A 907 -29.24 -0.70 -15.65
N GLY A 908 -30.54 -0.44 -15.87
CA GLY A 908 -31.62 -1.29 -15.34
C GLY A 908 -31.93 -1.11 -13.85
N ILE A 909 -31.42 -0.04 -13.22
CA ILE A 909 -31.69 0.29 -11.82
C ILE A 909 -33.01 1.05 -11.72
N LYS A 910 -33.93 0.57 -10.90
CA LYS A 910 -35.23 1.19 -10.65
C LYS A 910 -35.08 2.47 -9.84
N THR A 911 -35.97 3.44 -10.09
CA THR A 911 -35.88 4.77 -9.46
C THR A 911 -37.21 5.21 -8.87
N ALA A 912 -37.21 5.81 -7.68
CA ALA A 912 -38.39 6.35 -7.05
C ALA A 912 -38.15 7.74 -6.46
N ILE A 913 -39.20 8.56 -6.41
CA ILE A 913 -39.24 9.73 -5.51
C ILE A 913 -40.05 9.35 -4.27
N CYS A 914 -39.57 9.75 -3.10
CA CYS A 914 -40.28 9.61 -1.82
C CYS A 914 -40.24 10.91 -1.02
N SER A 915 -41.39 11.59 -0.92
CA SER A 915 -41.50 12.87 -0.22
C SER A 915 -42.61 12.87 0.82
N ALA A 916 -42.37 13.47 2.00
CA ALA A 916 -43.38 13.72 3.02
C ALA A 916 -44.36 14.83 2.62
N SER A 917 -44.13 15.53 1.50
CA SER A 917 -44.98 16.63 1.00
C SER A 917 -46.26 16.11 0.34
N LYS A 918 -47.38 16.64 0.74
CA LYS A 918 -48.67 16.40 0.07
C LYS A 918 -48.76 17.08 -1.31
N ASN A 919 -47.82 17.99 -1.61
CA ASN A 919 -47.78 18.74 -2.86
C ASN A 919 -46.81 18.11 -3.87
N THR A 920 -46.29 16.93 -3.62
CA THR A 920 -45.32 16.21 -4.47
C THR A 920 -45.78 16.14 -5.93
N GLY A 921 -47.03 15.78 -6.18
CA GLY A 921 -47.58 15.70 -7.54
C GLY A 921 -47.48 17.02 -8.31
N LYS A 922 -47.79 18.15 -7.65
CA LYS A 922 -47.70 19.48 -8.28
C LYS A 922 -46.23 19.85 -8.61
N ILE A 923 -45.29 19.53 -7.70
CA ILE A 923 -43.85 19.79 -7.90
C ILE A 923 -43.33 18.95 -9.09
N VAL A 924 -43.66 17.67 -9.12
CA VAL A 924 -43.27 16.74 -10.19
C VAL A 924 -43.79 17.21 -11.55
N GLU A 925 -45.04 17.68 -11.61
CA GLU A 925 -45.64 18.23 -12.83
C GLU A 925 -44.92 19.51 -13.30
N LYS A 926 -44.68 20.47 -12.40
CA LYS A 926 -43.99 21.72 -12.73
C LYS A 926 -42.58 21.50 -13.20
N LEU A 927 -41.87 20.53 -12.63
CA LEU A 927 -40.52 20.17 -13.01
C LEU A 927 -40.43 19.26 -14.24
N GLN A 928 -41.58 18.83 -14.80
CA GLN A 928 -41.67 17.88 -15.93
C GLN A 928 -40.90 16.57 -15.64
N LEU A 929 -41.10 16.02 -14.44
CA LEU A 929 -40.48 14.77 -14.02
C LEU A 929 -41.35 13.52 -14.23
N SER A 930 -42.59 13.71 -14.72
CA SER A 930 -43.53 12.62 -15.01
C SER A 930 -42.92 11.64 -16.02
N GLY A 931 -42.81 10.35 -15.65
CA GLY A 931 -42.23 9.31 -16.49
C GLY A 931 -40.67 9.21 -16.42
N MET A 932 -40.01 10.10 -15.67
CA MET A 932 -38.58 10.00 -15.43
C MET A 932 -38.28 8.96 -14.34
N PHE A 933 -39.12 8.83 -13.32
CA PHE A 933 -39.04 7.87 -12.24
C PHE A 933 -40.07 6.74 -12.41
N ASP A 934 -39.72 5.54 -11.92
CA ASP A 934 -40.60 4.36 -12.06
C ASP A 934 -41.79 4.44 -11.08
N THR A 935 -41.61 5.10 -9.90
CA THR A 935 -42.71 5.38 -8.97
C THR A 935 -42.47 6.67 -8.18
N ILE A 936 -43.57 7.22 -7.63
CA ILE A 936 -43.55 8.44 -6.81
C ILE A 936 -44.46 8.20 -5.61
N VAL A 937 -43.86 8.20 -4.42
CA VAL A 937 -44.57 8.13 -3.13
C VAL A 937 -44.64 9.54 -2.53
N SER A 938 -45.87 9.98 -2.25
CA SER A 938 -46.17 11.30 -1.72
C SER A 938 -46.68 11.28 -0.28
N GLY A 939 -46.68 12.43 0.39
CA GLY A 939 -47.24 12.59 1.73
C GLY A 939 -48.75 12.29 1.85
N ASN A 940 -49.45 12.00 0.73
CA ASN A 940 -50.82 11.54 0.73
C ASN A 940 -50.94 10.01 0.91
N GLU A 941 -49.86 9.27 0.72
CA GLU A 941 -49.85 7.81 0.74
C GLU A 941 -49.22 7.26 2.02
N ILE A 942 -48.59 8.12 2.83
CA ILE A 942 -47.91 7.75 4.08
C ILE A 942 -48.65 8.35 5.29
N SER A 943 -48.68 7.60 6.38
CA SER A 943 -49.33 8.01 7.62
C SER A 943 -48.32 8.60 8.65
N LYS A 944 -47.03 8.25 8.54
CA LYS A 944 -45.99 8.67 9.45
C LYS A 944 -44.86 9.36 8.71
N SER A 945 -44.35 10.46 9.30
CA SER A 945 -43.21 11.20 8.76
C SER A 945 -41.88 10.56 9.14
N LYS A 946 -40.82 10.91 8.43
CA LYS A 946 -39.42 10.58 8.80
C LYS A 946 -39.14 11.05 10.24
N PRO A 947 -38.50 10.25 11.13
CA PRO A 947 -37.64 9.10 10.81
C PRO A 947 -38.36 7.73 10.73
N ASP A 948 -39.69 7.68 10.62
CA ASP A 948 -40.39 6.40 10.38
C ASP A 948 -40.08 5.93 8.96
N PRO A 949 -39.80 4.63 8.76
CA PRO A 949 -39.40 4.06 7.46
C PRO A 949 -40.54 3.88 6.45
N GLU A 950 -41.80 4.20 6.81
CA GLU A 950 -43.00 3.86 6.04
C GLU A 950 -42.88 4.27 4.57
N GLY A 951 -42.47 5.51 4.27
CA GLY A 951 -42.40 6.02 2.90
C GLY A 951 -41.35 5.27 2.05
N PHE A 952 -40.21 4.97 2.60
CA PHE A 952 -39.14 4.26 1.88
C PHE A 952 -39.49 2.78 1.71
N LEU A 953 -40.10 2.14 2.69
CA LEU A 953 -40.61 0.77 2.55
C LEU A 953 -41.74 0.69 1.51
N LEU A 954 -42.59 1.70 1.43
CA LEU A 954 -43.64 1.77 0.41
C LEU A 954 -43.02 1.94 -0.99
N SER A 955 -42.01 2.80 -1.14
CA SER A 955 -41.26 2.97 -2.39
C SER A 955 -40.66 1.65 -2.88
N ALA A 956 -39.93 0.94 -1.98
CA ALA A 956 -39.35 -0.37 -2.31
C ALA A 956 -40.42 -1.40 -2.72
N LYS A 957 -41.57 -1.40 -2.01
CA LYS A 957 -42.70 -2.28 -2.36
C LYS A 957 -43.28 -1.98 -3.72
N GLN A 958 -43.47 -0.69 -4.07
CA GLN A 958 -44.00 -0.29 -5.38
C GLN A 958 -42.99 -0.59 -6.51
N LEU A 959 -41.72 -0.52 -6.24
CA LEU A 959 -40.65 -0.90 -7.15
C LEU A 959 -40.45 -2.44 -7.25
N GLU A 960 -41.08 -3.21 -6.36
CA GLU A 960 -40.86 -4.67 -6.24
C GLU A 960 -39.39 -5.04 -6.03
N VAL A 961 -38.73 -4.29 -5.13
CA VAL A 961 -37.33 -4.47 -4.77
C VAL A 961 -37.19 -4.69 -3.25
N ALA A 962 -36.29 -5.58 -2.85
CA ALA A 962 -36.00 -5.78 -1.44
C ALA A 962 -35.37 -4.50 -0.82
N PRO A 963 -35.77 -4.05 0.39
CA PRO A 963 -35.20 -2.86 1.01
C PRO A 963 -33.66 -2.89 1.09
N ALA A 964 -33.06 -4.04 1.38
CA ALA A 964 -31.62 -4.19 1.45
C ALA A 964 -30.88 -3.94 0.11
N ALA A 965 -31.60 -3.98 -1.03
CA ALA A 965 -31.08 -3.71 -2.36
C ALA A 965 -31.34 -2.25 -2.84
N CYS A 966 -31.82 -1.37 -1.93
CA CYS A 966 -32.11 0.01 -2.18
C CYS A 966 -31.07 0.96 -1.58
N VAL A 967 -30.79 2.07 -2.30
CA VAL A 967 -30.09 3.24 -1.76
C VAL A 967 -31.07 4.40 -1.69
N VAL A 968 -31.14 5.07 -0.55
CA VAL A 968 -31.89 6.31 -0.36
C VAL A 968 -30.95 7.50 -0.49
N ILE A 969 -31.33 8.51 -1.27
CA ILE A 969 -30.62 9.80 -1.35
C ILE A 969 -31.40 10.84 -0.55
N GLU A 970 -30.73 11.50 0.38
CA GLU A 970 -31.35 12.35 1.39
C GLU A 970 -30.50 13.55 1.81
N ASP A 971 -31.13 14.68 2.15
CA ASP A 971 -30.46 15.91 2.62
C ASP A 971 -30.68 16.17 4.12
N ALA A 972 -31.48 15.36 4.80
CA ALA A 972 -31.87 15.56 6.19
C ALA A 972 -31.54 14.37 7.09
N PHE A 973 -31.11 14.66 8.33
CA PHE A 973 -30.79 13.63 9.34
C PHE A 973 -31.95 12.66 9.60
N ALA A 974 -33.18 13.19 9.72
CA ALA A 974 -34.37 12.36 9.93
C ALA A 974 -34.65 11.39 8.77
N GLY A 975 -34.34 11.79 7.54
CA GLY A 975 -34.49 10.92 6.36
C GLY A 975 -33.43 9.84 6.29
N VAL A 976 -32.19 10.15 6.64
CA VAL A 976 -31.12 9.15 6.76
C VAL A 976 -31.46 8.12 7.85
N GLU A 977 -32.02 8.55 9.00
CA GLU A 977 -32.52 7.64 10.04
C GLU A 977 -33.69 6.78 9.52
N ALA A 978 -34.59 7.35 8.72
CA ALA A 978 -35.67 6.57 8.13
C ALA A 978 -35.14 5.49 7.16
N ALA A 979 -34.12 5.80 6.35
CA ALA A 979 -33.47 4.83 5.47
C ALA A 979 -32.84 3.68 6.27
N LYS A 980 -32.15 4.01 7.35
CA LYS A 980 -31.53 3.04 8.26
C LYS A 980 -32.61 2.15 8.95
N ASN A 981 -33.69 2.75 9.41
CA ASN A 981 -34.82 2.02 9.99
C ASN A 981 -35.50 1.11 8.94
N ALA A 982 -35.50 1.50 7.68
CA ALA A 982 -35.94 0.67 6.55
C ALA A 982 -34.96 -0.44 6.18
N LYS A 983 -33.76 -0.49 6.78
CA LYS A 983 -32.64 -1.39 6.41
C LYS A 983 -32.15 -1.14 4.98
N MET A 984 -32.25 0.08 4.50
CA MET A 984 -31.71 0.54 3.23
C MET A 984 -30.35 1.20 3.41
N LYS A 985 -29.53 1.23 2.36
CA LYS A 985 -28.34 2.08 2.30
C LYS A 985 -28.72 3.54 2.13
N SER A 986 -27.86 4.48 2.57
CA SER A 986 -28.13 5.90 2.51
C SER A 986 -26.97 6.70 1.91
N MET A 987 -27.32 7.63 1.02
CA MET A 987 -26.42 8.65 0.48
C MET A 987 -26.92 10.02 0.92
N GLY A 988 -26.13 10.67 1.80
CA GLY A 988 -26.44 12.05 2.24
C GLY A 988 -26.01 13.08 1.21
N ILE A 989 -26.79 14.16 1.04
CA ILE A 989 -26.44 15.32 0.22
C ILE A 989 -26.35 16.55 1.12
N GLY A 990 -25.17 17.13 1.29
CA GLY A 990 -24.95 18.34 2.09
C GLY A 990 -23.84 18.22 3.13
N ASP A 991 -24.06 18.75 4.31
CA ASP A 991 -23.05 18.82 5.38
C ASP A 991 -22.80 17.46 6.02
N LYS A 992 -21.55 16.97 5.91
CA LYS A 992 -21.10 15.71 6.50
C LYS A 992 -21.21 15.65 8.03
N THR A 993 -21.18 16.78 8.69
CA THR A 993 -21.32 16.85 10.15
C THR A 993 -22.75 16.60 10.56
N LEU A 994 -23.70 17.18 9.82
CA LEU A 994 -25.13 16.97 10.06
C LEU A 994 -25.61 15.58 9.62
N LEU A 995 -25.03 15.03 8.55
CA LEU A 995 -25.41 13.74 7.96
C LEU A 995 -24.41 12.63 8.32
N HIS A 996 -23.76 12.73 9.48
CA HIS A 996 -22.73 11.77 9.94
C HIS A 996 -23.21 10.32 10.03
N ASN A 997 -24.52 10.09 10.10
CA ASN A 997 -25.15 8.78 10.17
C ASN A 997 -25.41 8.14 8.78
N ALA A 998 -25.25 8.90 7.66
CA ALA A 998 -25.37 8.34 6.31
C ALA A 998 -24.22 7.36 5.99
N ASP A 999 -24.47 6.36 5.15
CA ASP A 999 -23.42 5.43 4.69
C ASP A 999 -22.34 6.13 3.87
N TYR A 1000 -22.72 7.17 3.13
CA TYR A 1000 -21.84 8.09 2.42
C TYR A 1000 -22.47 9.46 2.32
N THR A 1001 -21.68 10.55 2.24
CA THR A 1001 -22.21 11.91 2.11
C THR A 1001 -21.46 12.67 1.01
N LEU A 1002 -22.22 13.30 0.09
CA LEU A 1002 -21.73 14.18 -0.96
C LEU A 1002 -22.13 15.62 -0.67
N SER A 1003 -21.31 16.59 -1.03
CA SER A 1003 -21.65 18.01 -0.86
C SER A 1003 -22.70 18.51 -1.86
N SER A 1004 -22.88 17.80 -2.98
CA SER A 1004 -23.80 18.17 -4.04
C SER A 1004 -24.25 16.97 -4.86
N THR A 1005 -25.45 17.04 -5.38
CA THR A 1005 -26.03 16.04 -6.30
C THR A 1005 -25.25 15.87 -7.61
N LYS A 1006 -24.48 16.88 -8.04
CA LYS A 1006 -23.61 16.80 -9.23
C LYS A 1006 -22.55 15.69 -9.16
N PHE A 1007 -22.24 15.19 -7.96
CA PHE A 1007 -21.26 14.14 -7.73
C PHE A 1007 -21.86 12.73 -7.64
N LEU A 1008 -23.17 12.59 -7.83
CA LEU A 1008 -23.86 11.31 -7.86
C LEU A 1008 -23.42 10.49 -9.09
N THR A 1009 -23.03 9.25 -8.87
CA THR A 1009 -22.69 8.28 -9.93
C THR A 1009 -23.16 6.88 -9.55
N TYR A 1010 -23.46 6.05 -10.54
CA TYR A 1010 -23.79 4.64 -10.32
C TYR A 1010 -22.69 3.89 -9.56
N GLU A 1011 -21.43 4.11 -9.92
CA GLU A 1011 -20.30 3.43 -9.28
C GLU A 1011 -20.24 3.74 -7.77
N LYS A 1012 -20.47 4.99 -7.35
CA LYS A 1012 -20.55 5.32 -5.92
C LYS A 1012 -21.68 4.61 -5.20
N MET A 1013 -22.86 4.47 -5.83
CA MET A 1013 -23.95 3.70 -5.23
C MET A 1013 -23.59 2.23 -5.07
N LYS A 1014 -22.93 1.65 -6.08
CA LYS A 1014 -22.48 0.26 -6.07
C LYS A 1014 -21.49 -0.02 -4.93
N THR A 1015 -20.61 0.91 -4.59
CA THR A 1015 -19.61 0.73 -3.50
C THR A 1015 -20.22 0.62 -2.09
N LEU A 1016 -21.50 0.94 -1.92
CA LEU A 1016 -22.18 0.77 -0.63
C LEU A 1016 -22.56 -0.70 -0.32
N PHE A 1017 -22.40 -1.59 -1.28
CA PHE A 1017 -22.73 -3.02 -1.19
C PHE A 1017 -21.52 -3.95 -1.15
#